data_3c65a3bcd076fdfce2cdb27698c1b4fa
#
_entry.id   3c65a3bcd076fdfce2cdb27698c1b4fa
#
_cell.length_a   1.000
_cell.length_b   1.000
_cell.length_c   1.000
_cell.angle_alpha   90.00
_cell.angle_beta   90.00
_cell.angle_gamma   90.00
#
_symmetry.space_group_name_H-M   'P 1'
#
loop_
_entity.id
_entity.type
_entity.pdbx_description
1 polymer ?
#
loop_
_entity_poly.entity_id
_entity_poly.type
_entity_poly.pdbx_seq_one_letter_code
_entity_poly.pdbx_strand_id
1 'polypeptide(L)'
;GLGDVYKRQPLYFRTTEEMLKEFEYFGKEIAYELCVTNPNKIAEMVEKIKPVPDRDQLYSPFIPGAEKAIKEMSYQRAHEWYGENLPQVVSDRLKMELDSIINHGFSVLYYIAHKLVRKSLDDGYLVGSRGSVGSSFVATMIDITEVNPLKPHYRCPQCKHSEFFMKEEVASGFDLPAKACPECGTEMIRDGHDIPFAVFMGFHGDKVPDIDLNFSGDYQPTAHKYTEELFGRDNVCRAGTISTIAIKTAFGYVKKYYEAKNLHVHSAHVAGLVEGFAGIKRTTGQHPGGIMVVPRNMDIHYISPMNRPADEKDSVTTHFDYHSINDRLVKLDILGHDDPTVIKMLEELTNIPPQQIPVGDEKTMSIFRSTEAFGVTPEQIGSAVGTYGIPECGTQFVRQMIQDVQPKNFSQVVRVSGYSHGTDVWLNNAQDLIREGKPSEETISTRDDIMTNLIAKGVDPSMSFKIMEYVRKGKAAKGGLEAPMLEAMRAAKVPEWYIESCNKVQYLFPKAHAVAYVMMAYRIAYCKVHYPREFYAAYFTVRAPDFDMDHVVKGVDYMKRYIKDVYAQGYKASNRDKDTVTYLELVIEMLARGFEMERIDLYKSHPTRFTVTEKGLRPPLAALGGIGVTAAQSISEAREIGHPFISQEDLRVRAKVGKAVVEKLAEHGALGDLPETDQIDLF
;
A
#
# COMPACT_ATOMS: atom_id res chain seq x y z
N GLY A 1 -38.35 -22.74 2.27
CA GLY A 1 -38.01 -21.97 3.43
C GLY A 1 -38.56 -20.56 3.40
N LEU A 2 -38.49 -19.86 4.51
CA LEU A 2 -38.96 -18.47 4.67
C LEU A 2 -38.35 -17.49 3.61
N GLY A 3 -37.15 -17.76 3.10
CA GLY A 3 -36.52 -16.96 2.06
C GLY A 3 -37.24 -16.88 0.72
N ASP A 4 -38.05 -17.89 0.38
CA ASP A 4 -38.83 -17.90 -0.88
C ASP A 4 -40.12 -17.09 -0.79
N VAL A 5 -40.67 -16.91 0.42
CA VAL A 5 -41.85 -16.08 0.65
C VAL A 5 -41.49 -14.60 0.47
N TYR A 6 -40.36 -14.17 1.00
CA TYR A 6 -39.90 -12.78 0.86
C TYR A 6 -39.51 -12.38 -0.58
N LYS A 7 -39.07 -13.34 -1.39
CA LYS A 7 -38.75 -13.09 -2.82
C LYS A 7 -39.97 -12.84 -3.70
N ARG A 8 -41.16 -13.17 -3.22
CA ARG A 8 -42.43 -13.05 -3.96
C ARG A 8 -43.26 -11.82 -3.60
N GLN A 9 -42.83 -11.07 -2.59
CA GLN A 9 -43.52 -9.83 -2.22
C GLN A 9 -43.26 -8.73 -3.23
N PRO A 10 -44.28 -7.99 -3.67
CA PRO A 10 -44.10 -6.83 -4.55
C PRO A 10 -43.34 -5.72 -3.77
N LEU A 11 -42.23 -5.25 -4.33
CA LEU A 11 -41.38 -4.25 -3.72
C LEU A 11 -41.54 -2.86 -4.36
N TYR A 12 -42.74 -2.53 -4.82
CA TYR A 12 -43.01 -1.19 -5.35
C TYR A 12 -43.68 -0.31 -4.29
N PHE A 13 -43.53 0.99 -4.44
CA PHE A 13 -44.18 1.99 -3.58
C PHE A 13 -45.65 2.07 -3.91
N ARG A 14 -46.51 1.69 -2.95
CA ARG A 14 -47.98 1.68 -3.14
C ARG A 14 -48.58 3.04 -2.78
N THR A 15 -49.58 3.43 -3.52
CA THR A 15 -50.42 4.59 -3.17
C THR A 15 -51.32 4.28 -1.97
N THR A 16 -51.84 5.35 -1.34
CA THR A 16 -52.80 5.19 -0.23
C THR A 16 -54.02 4.37 -0.65
N GLU A 17 -54.53 4.55 -1.86
CA GLU A 17 -55.70 3.84 -2.40
C GLU A 17 -55.36 2.35 -2.59
N GLU A 18 -54.21 2.02 -3.11
CA GLU A 18 -53.75 0.63 -3.25
C GLU A 18 -53.61 -0.05 -1.89
N MET A 19 -53.06 0.67 -0.90
CA MET A 19 -52.95 0.15 0.47
C MET A 19 -54.31 -0.07 1.10
N LEU A 20 -55.25 0.87 1.00
CA LEU A 20 -56.61 0.72 1.52
C LEU A 20 -57.32 -0.49 0.91
N LYS A 21 -57.13 -0.74 -0.39
CA LYS A 21 -57.70 -1.90 -1.08
C LYS A 21 -57.10 -3.22 -0.54
N GLU A 22 -55.83 -3.29 -0.27
CA GLU A 22 -55.19 -4.49 0.29
C GLU A 22 -55.72 -4.84 1.68
N PHE A 23 -56.16 -3.84 2.46
CA PHE A 23 -56.70 -4.01 3.81
C PHE A 23 -58.24 -3.97 3.90
N GLU A 24 -58.93 -3.94 2.76
CA GLU A 24 -60.41 -3.81 2.68
C GLU A 24 -61.14 -4.93 3.45
N TYR A 25 -60.51 -6.09 3.60
CA TYR A 25 -61.07 -7.23 4.34
C TYR A 25 -61.27 -6.98 5.83
N PHE A 26 -60.65 -5.94 6.42
CA PHE A 26 -60.92 -5.51 7.79
C PHE A 26 -62.12 -4.54 7.91
N GLY A 27 -62.69 -4.11 6.78
CA GLY A 27 -63.67 -3.04 6.73
C GLY A 27 -63.04 -1.66 6.57
N LYS A 28 -63.81 -0.71 6.02
CA LYS A 28 -63.31 0.61 5.61
C LYS A 28 -62.70 1.44 6.75
N GLU A 29 -63.30 1.42 7.93
CA GLU A 29 -62.83 2.19 9.09
C GLU A 29 -61.49 1.69 9.61
N ILE A 30 -61.35 0.37 9.79
CA ILE A 30 -60.09 -0.23 10.26
C ILE A 30 -59.01 -0.10 9.18
N ALA A 31 -59.35 -0.34 7.90
CA ALA A 31 -58.40 -0.14 6.81
C ALA A 31 -57.83 1.30 6.78
N TYR A 32 -58.70 2.27 6.96
CA TYR A 32 -58.27 3.69 7.02
C TYR A 32 -57.41 4.00 8.25
N GLU A 33 -57.78 3.44 9.39
CA GLU A 33 -56.98 3.57 10.61
C GLU A 33 -55.55 3.01 10.41
N LEU A 34 -55.45 1.80 9.85
CA LEU A 34 -54.18 1.12 9.64
C LEU A 34 -53.30 1.79 8.58
N CYS A 35 -53.91 2.24 7.45
CA CYS A 35 -53.14 2.73 6.30
C CYS A 35 -52.91 4.24 6.32
N VAL A 36 -53.73 5.02 7.06
CA VAL A 36 -53.69 6.47 7.04
C VAL A 36 -53.47 7.05 8.44
N THR A 37 -54.40 6.76 9.37
CA THR A 37 -54.40 7.39 10.69
C THR A 37 -53.13 7.02 11.50
N ASN A 38 -52.84 5.75 11.62
CA ASN A 38 -51.71 5.29 12.42
C ASN A 38 -50.33 5.66 11.78
N PRO A 39 -50.10 5.51 10.46
CA PRO A 39 -48.88 6.01 9.85
C PRO A 39 -48.65 7.52 10.04
N ASN A 40 -49.71 8.32 9.92
CA ASN A 40 -49.63 9.77 10.17
C ASN A 40 -49.32 10.09 11.63
N LYS A 41 -49.96 9.41 12.58
CA LYS A 41 -49.62 9.55 14.02
C LYS A 41 -48.17 9.24 14.28
N ILE A 42 -47.63 8.15 13.67
CA ILE A 42 -46.20 7.80 13.80
C ILE A 42 -45.32 8.89 13.16
N ALA A 43 -45.69 9.39 11.98
CA ALA A 43 -44.97 10.44 11.31
C ALA A 43 -44.94 11.75 12.12
N GLU A 44 -46.07 12.09 12.78
CA GLU A 44 -46.15 13.26 13.66
C GLU A 44 -45.29 13.14 14.94
N MET A 45 -44.98 11.90 15.38
CA MET A 45 -44.05 11.65 16.49
C MET A 45 -42.61 11.83 16.13
N VAL A 46 -42.27 11.87 14.82
CA VAL A 46 -40.91 12.00 14.34
C VAL A 46 -40.44 13.46 14.44
N GLU A 47 -39.42 13.69 15.25
CA GLU A 47 -38.76 14.99 15.36
C GLU A 47 -37.64 15.11 14.33
N LYS A 48 -37.40 16.36 13.87
CA LYS A 48 -36.26 16.65 13.02
C LYS A 48 -35.00 16.71 13.86
N ILE A 49 -34.25 15.65 13.85
CA ILE A 49 -32.99 15.54 14.57
C ILE A 49 -31.80 15.50 13.64
N LYS A 50 -30.63 15.90 14.14
CA LYS A 50 -29.34 15.60 13.51
C LYS A 50 -28.78 14.35 14.16
N PRO A 51 -28.67 13.22 13.43
CA PRO A 51 -28.19 11.95 13.99
C PRO A 51 -26.79 12.03 14.56
N VAL A 52 -25.95 12.90 13.95
CA VAL A 52 -24.59 13.17 14.39
C VAL A 52 -24.54 14.66 14.78
N PRO A 53 -24.19 14.99 16.04
CA PRO A 53 -24.12 16.38 16.49
C PRO A 53 -23.16 17.22 15.65
N ASP A 54 -23.57 18.46 15.30
CA ASP A 54 -22.63 19.44 14.71
C ASP A 54 -21.63 19.81 15.78
N ARG A 55 -20.37 19.52 15.54
CA ARG A 55 -19.27 20.01 16.35
C ARG A 55 -18.09 20.25 15.44
N ASP A 56 -17.50 21.41 15.58
CA ASP A 56 -16.31 21.85 14.83
C ASP A 56 -15.01 21.30 15.44
N GLN A 57 -15.09 20.15 16.14
CA GLN A 57 -13.96 19.63 16.93
C GLN A 57 -13.72 18.15 16.68
N LEU A 58 -12.45 17.84 16.40
CA LEU A 58 -11.94 16.47 16.38
C LEU A 58 -11.92 15.90 17.82
N TYR A 59 -12.63 14.81 18.04
CA TYR A 59 -12.58 14.07 19.30
C TYR A 59 -11.35 13.19 19.34
N SER A 60 -10.29 13.68 19.95
CA SER A 60 -9.05 12.93 20.14
C SER A 60 -9.07 12.19 21.48
N PRO A 61 -8.54 10.97 21.55
CA PRO A 61 -8.31 10.30 22.84
C PRO A 61 -7.34 11.13 23.69
N PHE A 62 -7.55 11.14 24.99
CA PHE A 62 -6.64 11.82 25.90
C PHE A 62 -5.60 10.83 26.43
N ILE A 63 -4.33 11.14 26.25
CA ILE A 63 -3.20 10.38 26.81
C ILE A 63 -2.38 11.34 27.68
N PRO A 64 -2.40 11.16 29.03
CA PRO A 64 -1.64 12.03 29.91
C PRO A 64 -0.15 12.04 29.57
N GLY A 65 0.44 13.23 29.53
CA GLY A 65 1.88 13.39 29.29
C GLY A 65 2.35 13.22 27.84
N ALA A 66 1.45 13.02 26.86
CA ALA A 66 1.84 12.86 25.45
C ALA A 66 2.68 14.02 24.92
N GLU A 67 2.33 15.27 25.21
CA GLU A 67 3.09 16.45 24.79
C GLU A 67 4.52 16.44 25.35
N LYS A 68 4.64 16.19 26.65
CA LYS A 68 5.95 16.09 27.29
C LYS A 68 6.78 14.96 26.69
N ALA A 69 6.15 13.80 26.51
CA ALA A 69 6.82 12.62 25.98
C ALA A 69 7.37 12.83 24.54
N ILE A 70 6.57 13.37 23.63
CA ILE A 70 7.05 13.60 22.24
C ILE A 70 8.19 14.64 22.21
N LYS A 71 8.11 15.67 23.06
CA LYS A 71 9.15 16.69 23.16
C LYS A 71 10.46 16.10 23.70
N GLU A 72 10.39 15.37 24.81
CA GLU A 72 11.58 14.75 25.44
C GLU A 72 12.22 13.74 24.51
N MET A 73 11.45 12.83 23.91
CA MET A 73 11.96 11.83 22.97
C MET A 73 12.60 12.48 21.73
N SER A 74 11.99 13.53 21.19
CA SER A 74 12.51 14.22 20.00
C SER A 74 13.87 14.87 20.27
N TYR A 75 14.00 15.60 21.39
CA TYR A 75 15.29 16.21 21.76
C TYR A 75 16.33 15.17 22.16
N GLN A 76 15.94 14.13 22.89
CA GLN A 76 16.85 13.04 23.23
C GLN A 76 17.46 12.42 21.96
N ARG A 77 16.63 12.04 20.99
CA ARG A 77 17.12 11.45 19.72
C ARG A 77 17.94 12.44 18.90
N ALA A 78 17.57 13.71 18.90
CA ALA A 78 18.35 14.74 18.21
C ALA A 78 19.75 14.89 18.82
N HIS A 79 19.86 14.88 20.15
CA HIS A 79 21.16 14.89 20.83
C HIS A 79 21.96 13.61 20.60
N GLU A 80 21.30 12.44 20.55
CA GLU A 80 21.96 11.19 20.19
C GLU A 80 22.57 11.22 18.76
N TRP A 81 21.91 11.91 17.82
CA TRP A 81 22.35 11.97 16.44
C TRP A 81 23.32 13.12 16.13
N TYR A 82 23.10 14.30 16.70
CA TYR A 82 23.78 15.54 16.35
C TYR A 82 24.61 16.16 17.49
N GLY A 83 24.65 15.52 18.68
CA GLY A 83 25.42 15.97 19.83
C GLY A 83 24.65 16.95 20.73
N GLU A 84 25.29 17.34 21.86
CA GLU A 84 24.66 18.23 22.84
C GLU A 84 24.39 19.63 22.29
N ASN A 85 25.28 20.16 21.46
CA ASN A 85 25.10 21.42 20.76
C ASN A 85 24.48 21.17 19.38
N LEU A 86 23.15 21.19 19.32
CA LEU A 86 22.42 20.93 18.07
C LEU A 86 22.78 21.99 17.01
N PRO A 87 23.06 21.56 15.75
CA PRO A 87 23.13 22.49 14.62
C PRO A 87 21.87 23.36 14.53
N GLN A 88 22.04 24.63 14.12
CA GLN A 88 20.92 25.58 14.05
C GLN A 88 19.75 25.05 13.20
N VAL A 89 20.05 24.43 12.05
CA VAL A 89 19.03 23.85 11.17
C VAL A 89 18.21 22.75 11.84
N VAL A 90 18.80 21.98 12.75
CA VAL A 90 18.13 20.91 13.51
C VAL A 90 17.27 21.52 14.60
N SER A 91 17.83 22.45 15.40
CA SER A 91 17.10 23.09 16.50
C SER A 91 15.91 23.91 16.03
N ASP A 92 16.08 24.69 14.94
CA ASP A 92 15.00 25.50 14.36
C ASP A 92 13.88 24.61 13.82
N ARG A 93 14.22 23.53 13.13
CA ARG A 93 13.24 22.58 12.59
C ARG A 93 12.46 21.89 13.70
N LEU A 94 13.13 21.38 14.74
CA LEU A 94 12.46 20.75 15.89
C LEU A 94 11.52 21.73 16.62
N LYS A 95 12.02 22.93 16.90
CA LYS A 95 11.21 23.93 17.57
C LYS A 95 9.95 24.28 16.79
N MET A 96 10.11 24.58 15.51
CA MET A 96 9.01 24.94 14.61
C MET A 96 7.95 23.83 14.52
N GLU A 97 8.38 22.58 14.37
CA GLU A 97 7.45 21.45 14.26
C GLU A 97 6.76 21.16 15.61
N LEU A 98 7.51 21.10 16.71
CA LEU A 98 6.95 20.86 18.05
C LEU A 98 5.97 21.95 18.46
N ASP A 99 6.30 23.23 18.23
CA ASP A 99 5.37 24.34 18.48
C ASP A 99 4.07 24.19 17.69
N SER A 100 4.17 23.82 16.41
CA SER A 100 2.99 23.56 15.57
C SER A 100 2.16 22.38 16.06
N ILE A 101 2.79 21.23 16.34
CA ILE A 101 2.11 20.00 16.75
C ILE A 101 1.39 20.20 18.11
N ILE A 102 2.05 20.87 19.06
CA ILE A 102 1.52 21.09 20.42
C ILE A 102 0.39 22.11 20.39
N ASN A 103 0.59 23.26 19.73
CA ASN A 103 -0.40 24.33 19.70
C ASN A 103 -1.70 23.94 19.02
N HIS A 104 -1.66 23.01 18.06
CA HIS A 104 -2.85 22.50 17.38
C HIS A 104 -3.41 21.20 18.01
N GLY A 105 -2.84 20.73 19.11
CA GLY A 105 -3.35 19.57 19.85
C GLY A 105 -3.10 18.22 19.20
N PHE A 106 -2.12 18.11 18.29
CA PHE A 106 -1.83 16.85 17.56
C PHE A 106 -0.81 15.94 18.25
N SER A 107 -0.32 16.31 19.42
CA SER A 107 0.67 15.54 20.19
C SER A 107 0.25 14.11 20.45
N VAL A 108 -1.03 13.89 20.73
CA VAL A 108 -1.58 12.56 20.99
C VAL A 108 -1.50 11.67 19.76
N LEU A 109 -1.75 12.20 18.56
CA LEU A 109 -1.64 11.43 17.29
C LEU A 109 -0.22 10.94 17.05
N TYR A 110 0.77 11.82 17.23
CA TYR A 110 2.18 11.46 17.13
C TYR A 110 2.58 10.42 18.18
N TYR A 111 2.13 10.58 19.41
CA TYR A 111 2.45 9.63 20.48
C TYR A 111 1.84 8.24 20.25
N ILE A 112 0.61 8.16 19.73
CA ILE A 112 -0.03 6.91 19.33
C ILE A 112 0.75 6.23 18.21
N ALA A 113 1.08 6.96 17.16
CA ALA A 113 1.84 6.43 16.05
C ALA A 113 3.21 5.90 16.50
N HIS A 114 3.92 6.66 17.35
CA HIS A 114 5.16 6.19 17.99
C HIS A 114 4.96 4.86 18.73
N LYS A 115 3.91 4.75 19.58
CA LYS A 115 3.65 3.52 20.34
C LYS A 115 3.40 2.32 19.44
N LEU A 116 2.62 2.49 18.37
CA LEU A 116 2.33 1.45 17.40
C LEU A 116 3.58 0.98 16.67
N VAL A 117 4.37 1.93 16.16
CA VAL A 117 5.62 1.62 15.44
C VAL A 117 6.62 0.97 16.38
N ARG A 118 6.80 1.51 17.58
CA ARG A 118 7.74 0.97 18.56
C ARG A 118 7.39 -0.47 18.94
N LYS A 119 6.13 -0.77 19.18
CA LYS A 119 5.66 -2.13 19.46
C LYS A 119 6.00 -3.09 18.33
N SER A 120 5.81 -2.69 17.07
CA SER A 120 6.15 -3.51 15.92
C SER A 120 7.66 -3.74 15.80
N LEU A 121 8.47 -2.71 16.01
CA LEU A 121 9.94 -2.80 15.99
C LEU A 121 10.47 -3.69 17.13
N ASP A 122 9.92 -3.59 18.33
CA ASP A 122 10.28 -4.42 19.48
C ASP A 122 9.95 -5.90 19.26
N ASP A 123 8.89 -6.18 18.49
CA ASP A 123 8.51 -7.53 18.05
C ASP A 123 9.28 -7.97 16.79
N GLY A 124 10.22 -7.16 16.29
CA GLY A 124 11.13 -7.48 15.19
C GLY A 124 10.56 -7.25 13.80
N TYR A 125 9.52 -6.43 13.64
CA TYR A 125 8.92 -6.10 12.35
C TYR A 125 9.12 -4.62 12.00
N LEU A 126 9.75 -4.36 10.85
CA LEU A 126 9.90 -3.00 10.32
C LEU A 126 8.53 -2.43 9.94
N VAL A 127 8.35 -1.14 10.16
CA VAL A 127 7.17 -0.38 9.73
C VAL A 127 7.59 0.64 8.69
N GLY A 128 6.92 0.64 7.55
CA GLY A 128 7.07 1.67 6.53
C GLY A 128 6.10 2.82 6.76
N SER A 129 6.54 4.02 6.50
CA SER A 129 5.63 5.18 6.42
C SER A 129 5.11 5.37 5.00
N ARG A 130 3.93 5.95 4.87
CA ARG A 130 3.37 6.36 3.58
C ARG A 130 2.73 7.74 3.69
N GLY A 131 2.34 8.32 2.54
CA GLY A 131 1.76 9.65 2.56
C GLY A 131 2.79 10.73 2.88
N SER A 132 2.39 11.71 3.67
CA SER A 132 3.20 12.90 3.96
C SER A 132 3.88 12.92 5.34
N VAL A 133 3.74 11.87 6.16
CA VAL A 133 4.32 11.84 7.52
C VAL A 133 5.85 11.97 7.53
N GLY A 134 6.52 11.44 6.50
CA GLY A 134 7.97 11.59 6.34
C GLY A 134 8.43 13.03 6.05
N SER A 135 7.53 14.00 5.97
CA SER A 135 7.86 15.44 5.94
C SER A 135 8.05 16.02 7.34
N SER A 136 7.77 15.26 8.40
CA SER A 136 7.95 15.69 9.79
C SER A 136 9.25 15.15 10.38
N PHE A 137 10.12 16.04 10.80
CA PHE A 137 11.36 15.68 11.50
C PHE A 137 11.10 15.18 12.92
N VAL A 138 10.06 15.68 13.58
CA VAL A 138 9.58 15.12 14.85
C VAL A 138 9.18 13.66 14.68
N ALA A 139 8.48 13.31 13.60
CA ALA A 139 8.12 11.92 13.32
C ALA A 139 9.37 11.03 13.12
N THR A 140 10.44 11.56 12.50
CA THR A 140 11.72 10.87 12.39
C THR A 140 12.38 10.66 13.75
N MET A 141 12.39 11.69 14.59
CA MET A 141 13.04 11.65 15.90
C MET A 141 12.35 10.71 16.90
N ILE A 142 11.07 10.43 16.71
CA ILE A 142 10.32 9.50 17.59
C ILE A 142 9.96 8.18 16.87
N ASP A 143 10.77 7.78 15.91
CA ASP A 143 10.70 6.48 15.21
C ASP A 143 9.40 6.21 14.41
N ILE A 144 8.56 7.21 14.12
CA ILE A 144 7.35 7.01 13.30
C ILE A 144 7.72 6.74 11.85
N THR A 145 8.80 7.34 11.36
CA THR A 145 9.31 7.19 9.99
C THR A 145 10.82 7.14 9.97
N GLU A 146 11.39 6.41 9.02
CA GLU A 146 12.83 6.43 8.75
C GLU A 146 13.24 7.57 7.78
N VAL A 147 12.28 8.26 7.17
CA VAL A 147 12.53 9.38 6.27
C VAL A 147 12.99 10.58 7.07
N ASN A 148 14.22 11.09 6.77
CA ASN A 148 14.72 12.32 7.36
C ASN A 148 14.47 13.51 6.43
N PRO A 149 13.55 14.44 6.78
CA PRO A 149 13.18 15.55 5.90
C PRO A 149 14.16 16.72 5.90
N LEU A 150 15.22 16.68 6.69
CA LEU A 150 16.23 17.73 6.70
C LEU A 150 16.95 17.85 5.35
N LYS A 151 17.68 18.94 5.17
CA LYS A 151 18.59 19.09 4.04
C LYS A 151 19.59 17.93 3.99
N PRO A 152 20.08 17.53 2.80
CA PRO A 152 21.13 16.54 2.67
C PRO A 152 22.33 16.86 3.55
N HIS A 153 22.83 15.86 4.26
CA HIS A 153 23.94 16.06 5.21
C HIS A 153 24.68 14.77 5.53
N TYR A 154 25.89 14.97 6.04
CA TYR A 154 26.64 13.93 6.74
C TYR A 154 26.45 14.08 8.24
N ARG A 155 26.35 12.97 8.96
CA ARG A 155 26.43 12.93 10.44
C ARG A 155 27.35 11.81 10.89
N CYS A 156 28.23 12.09 11.83
CA CYS A 156 29.12 11.10 12.39
C CYS A 156 28.42 10.32 13.52
N PRO A 157 28.36 8.97 13.44
CA PRO A 157 27.74 8.17 14.50
C PRO A 157 28.52 8.22 15.82
N GLN A 158 29.83 8.52 15.80
CA GLN A 158 30.71 8.52 16.97
C GLN A 158 30.80 9.90 17.62
N CYS A 159 31.38 10.90 16.94
CA CYS A 159 31.62 12.22 17.54
C CYS A 159 30.48 13.23 17.30
N LYS A 160 29.46 12.86 16.54
CA LYS A 160 28.26 13.66 16.25
C LYS A 160 28.53 14.89 15.36
N HIS A 161 29.75 15.04 14.81
CA HIS A 161 30.02 16.05 13.81
C HIS A 161 29.04 15.92 12.62
N SER A 162 28.53 17.04 12.10
CA SER A 162 27.58 17.06 10.99
C SER A 162 27.86 18.18 10.01
N GLU A 163 27.63 17.91 8.72
CA GLU A 163 27.84 18.84 7.62
C GLU A 163 26.59 18.90 6.74
N PHE A 164 25.93 20.06 6.68
CA PHE A 164 24.70 20.27 5.92
C PHE A 164 24.95 20.98 4.59
N PHE A 165 24.30 20.47 3.52
CA PHE A 165 24.32 21.07 2.19
C PHE A 165 23.11 21.97 2.02
N MET A 166 23.27 23.27 2.23
CA MET A 166 22.18 24.25 2.22
C MET A 166 21.76 24.68 0.81
N LYS A 167 22.59 24.47 -0.20
CA LYS A 167 22.31 24.75 -1.61
C LYS A 167 21.77 23.51 -2.30
N GLU A 168 21.02 23.70 -3.39
CA GLU A 168 20.36 22.63 -4.16
C GLU A 168 21.32 21.77 -5.02
N GLU A 169 22.55 21.58 -4.55
CA GLU A 169 23.57 20.79 -5.26
C GLU A 169 23.30 19.29 -5.23
N VAL A 170 22.60 18.81 -4.19
CA VAL A 170 22.28 17.40 -3.98
C VAL A 170 20.83 17.29 -3.47
N ALA A 171 20.04 16.42 -4.08
CA ALA A 171 18.62 16.27 -3.74
C ALA A 171 18.35 15.29 -2.60
N SER A 172 19.30 14.39 -2.29
CA SER A 172 19.24 13.40 -1.21
C SER A 172 20.61 13.17 -0.61
N GLY A 173 20.70 13.06 0.70
CA GLY A 173 21.93 12.68 1.38
C GLY A 173 22.44 11.29 0.95
N PHE A 174 21.54 10.40 0.51
CA PHE A 174 21.93 9.09 -0.01
C PHE A 174 22.74 9.13 -1.31
N ASP A 175 22.70 10.26 -2.02
CA ASP A 175 23.48 10.49 -3.25
C ASP A 175 24.86 11.09 -2.97
N LEU A 176 25.15 11.44 -1.72
CA LEU A 176 26.46 11.93 -1.32
C LEU A 176 27.51 10.80 -1.40
N PRO A 177 28.78 11.08 -1.77
CA PRO A 177 29.85 10.09 -1.73
C PRO A 177 30.14 9.64 -0.29
N ALA A 178 30.67 8.42 -0.13
CA ALA A 178 31.16 7.96 1.17
C ALA A 178 32.27 8.86 1.68
N LYS A 179 32.23 9.24 2.96
CA LYS A 179 33.18 10.18 3.57
C LYS A 179 33.53 9.77 4.99
N ALA A 180 34.82 9.81 5.31
CA ALA A 180 35.29 9.69 6.69
C ALA A 180 35.10 11.02 7.43
N CYS A 181 34.74 10.96 8.71
CA CYS A 181 34.59 12.13 9.56
C CYS A 181 35.93 12.87 9.71
N PRO A 182 35.98 14.18 9.45
CA PRO A 182 37.21 14.95 9.58
C PRO A 182 37.73 15.04 11.03
N GLU A 183 36.84 14.87 12.03
CA GLU A 183 37.18 14.99 13.45
C GLU A 183 37.69 13.67 14.04
N CYS A 184 37.12 12.50 13.67
CA CYS A 184 37.45 11.23 14.32
C CYS A 184 37.76 10.07 13.36
N GLY A 185 37.69 10.29 12.05
CA GLY A 185 37.98 9.27 11.03
C GLY A 185 36.89 8.20 10.81
N THR A 186 35.83 8.19 11.60
CA THR A 186 34.72 7.22 11.44
C THR A 186 33.92 7.51 10.16
N GLU A 187 33.46 6.48 9.45
CA GLU A 187 32.60 6.67 8.29
C GLU A 187 31.31 7.39 8.69
N MET A 188 31.00 8.46 7.98
CA MET A 188 29.82 9.29 8.24
C MET A 188 28.57 8.70 7.62
N ILE A 189 27.47 8.80 8.34
CA ILE A 189 26.12 8.46 7.82
C ILE A 189 25.68 9.58 6.88
N ARG A 190 25.17 9.19 5.72
CA ARG A 190 24.58 10.06 4.69
C ARG A 190 23.08 10.08 4.89
N ASP A 191 22.47 11.27 5.05
CA ASP A 191 21.07 11.40 5.42
C ASP A 191 20.47 12.70 4.89
N GLY A 192 19.13 12.84 4.99
CA GLY A 192 18.39 14.04 4.61
C GLY A 192 17.89 14.04 3.16
N HIS A 193 16.62 14.42 2.97
CA HIS A 193 15.94 14.36 1.67
C HIS A 193 15.29 15.69 1.25
N ASP A 194 15.53 16.76 1.99
CA ASP A 194 15.02 18.11 1.72
C ASP A 194 13.52 18.15 1.46
N ILE A 195 12.75 17.89 2.51
CA ILE A 195 11.28 17.83 2.44
C ILE A 195 10.68 18.90 3.37
N PRO A 196 9.90 19.85 2.83
CA PRO A 196 9.29 20.89 3.63
C PRO A 196 8.17 20.37 4.55
N PHE A 197 8.16 20.80 5.81
CA PHE A 197 7.08 20.44 6.76
C PHE A 197 5.70 20.94 6.34
N ALA A 198 5.63 22.09 5.66
CA ALA A 198 4.39 22.65 5.17
C ALA A 198 3.57 21.69 4.29
N VAL A 199 4.22 20.75 3.60
CA VAL A 199 3.53 19.73 2.79
C VAL A 199 2.68 18.81 3.68
N PHE A 200 3.05 18.61 4.95
CA PHE A 200 2.32 17.75 5.90
C PHE A 200 1.19 18.49 6.60
N MET A 201 1.49 19.59 7.26
CA MET A 201 0.54 20.31 8.13
C MET A 201 0.13 21.71 7.65
N GLY A 202 0.56 22.13 6.45
CA GLY A 202 0.37 23.50 6.00
C GLY A 202 1.37 24.48 6.62
N PHE A 203 1.38 25.73 6.14
CA PHE A 203 2.25 26.76 6.71
C PHE A 203 1.79 27.25 8.09
N HIS A 204 0.51 27.12 8.38
CA HIS A 204 -0.08 27.55 9.66
C HIS A 204 -0.31 26.40 10.62
N GLY A 205 0.01 25.13 10.21
CA GLY A 205 -0.20 23.95 11.01
C GLY A 205 -1.65 23.57 11.24
N ASP A 206 -2.57 24.12 10.46
CA ASP A 206 -4.01 23.99 10.58
C ASP A 206 -4.59 22.74 9.92
N LYS A 207 -3.78 22.03 9.13
CA LYS A 207 -4.19 20.77 8.53
C LYS A 207 -3.97 19.63 9.49
N VAL A 208 -5.02 18.86 9.79
CA VAL A 208 -4.92 17.64 10.60
C VAL A 208 -3.92 16.65 9.96
N PRO A 209 -2.89 16.20 10.72
CA PRO A 209 -1.92 15.26 10.19
C PRO A 209 -2.55 13.89 9.95
N ASP A 210 -2.28 13.32 8.77
CA ASP A 210 -2.66 11.98 8.38
C ASP A 210 -1.42 11.08 8.49
N ILE A 211 -1.40 10.20 9.48
CA ILE A 211 -0.25 9.32 9.77
C ILE A 211 -0.61 7.91 9.32
N ASP A 212 -0.23 7.60 8.08
CA ASP A 212 -0.41 6.30 7.47
C ASP A 212 0.82 5.41 7.68
N LEU A 213 0.62 4.19 8.17
CA LEU A 213 1.69 3.25 8.50
C LEU A 213 1.47 1.90 7.80
N ASN A 214 2.54 1.42 7.15
CA ASN A 214 2.59 0.10 6.51
C ASN A 214 3.24 -0.90 7.45
N PHE A 215 2.45 -1.75 8.05
CA PHE A 215 2.91 -2.89 8.84
C PHE A 215 3.09 -4.12 7.97
N SER A 216 3.90 -5.08 8.39
CA SER A 216 3.88 -6.40 7.78
C SER A 216 2.45 -6.96 7.81
N GLY A 217 2.00 -7.58 6.71
CA GLY A 217 0.69 -8.23 6.64
C GLY A 217 0.50 -9.28 7.74
N ASP A 218 1.57 -9.99 8.06
CA ASP A 218 1.56 -11.01 9.13
C ASP A 218 1.44 -10.39 10.53
N TYR A 219 1.91 -9.16 10.71
CA TYR A 219 1.90 -8.45 12.00
C TYR A 219 0.67 -7.55 12.19
N GLN A 220 -0.01 -7.16 11.11
CA GLN A 220 -1.16 -6.24 11.16
C GLN A 220 -2.23 -6.62 12.20
N PRO A 221 -2.66 -7.90 12.34
CA PRO A 221 -3.62 -8.29 13.36
C PRO A 221 -3.15 -8.00 14.78
N THR A 222 -1.86 -8.18 15.05
CA THR A 222 -1.23 -7.87 16.35
C THR A 222 -1.23 -6.37 16.61
N ALA A 223 -0.88 -5.56 15.61
CA ALA A 223 -0.93 -4.10 15.71
C ALA A 223 -2.37 -3.59 15.96
N HIS A 224 -3.37 -4.17 15.30
CA HIS A 224 -4.78 -3.86 15.58
C HIS A 224 -5.17 -4.20 17.02
N LYS A 225 -4.78 -5.38 17.51
CA LYS A 225 -5.07 -5.79 18.89
C LYS A 225 -4.40 -4.87 19.90
N TYR A 226 -3.20 -4.39 19.62
CA TYR A 226 -2.49 -3.45 20.48
C TYR A 226 -3.23 -2.12 20.65
N THR A 227 -4.03 -1.67 19.68
CA THR A 227 -4.91 -0.50 19.86
C THR A 227 -5.96 -0.70 20.96
N GLU A 228 -6.47 -1.94 21.13
CA GLU A 228 -7.39 -2.28 22.20
C GLU A 228 -6.71 -2.20 23.59
N GLU A 229 -5.43 -2.54 23.67
CA GLU A 229 -4.63 -2.40 24.90
C GLU A 229 -4.38 -0.92 25.25
N LEU A 230 -4.13 -0.08 24.23
CA LEU A 230 -3.86 1.34 24.41
C LEU A 230 -5.11 2.13 24.85
N PHE A 231 -6.25 1.86 24.25
CA PHE A 231 -7.46 2.69 24.40
C PHE A 231 -8.59 2.02 25.19
N GLY A 232 -8.58 0.71 25.27
CA GLY A 232 -9.69 -0.12 25.75
C GLY A 232 -10.51 -0.68 24.61
N ARG A 233 -10.98 -1.91 24.75
CA ARG A 233 -11.72 -2.65 23.72
C ARG A 233 -12.99 -1.93 23.25
N ASP A 234 -13.70 -1.28 24.15
CA ASP A 234 -14.95 -0.58 23.87
C ASP A 234 -14.74 0.79 23.20
N ASN A 235 -13.49 1.27 23.16
CA ASN A 235 -13.09 2.55 22.59
C ASN A 235 -12.43 2.44 21.22
N VAL A 236 -12.38 1.24 20.64
CA VAL A 236 -11.76 0.98 19.33
C VAL A 236 -12.71 0.19 18.46
N CYS A 237 -12.92 0.64 17.24
CA CYS A 237 -13.71 -0.10 16.26
C CYS A 237 -13.12 0.04 14.86
N ARG A 238 -13.41 -0.93 14.00
CA ARG A 238 -13.04 -0.85 12.59
C ARG A 238 -13.80 0.28 11.90
N ALA A 239 -13.13 0.98 11.00
CA ALA A 239 -13.78 1.95 10.12
C ALA A 239 -14.69 1.22 9.12
N GLY A 240 -15.94 1.61 9.03
CA GLY A 240 -16.88 1.12 8.04
C GLY A 240 -16.67 1.76 6.67
N THR A 241 -17.00 1.01 5.63
CA THR A 241 -17.03 1.51 4.25
C THR A 241 -18.37 1.19 3.61
N ILE A 242 -18.80 2.04 2.68
CA ILE A 242 -19.99 1.80 1.86
C ILE A 242 -19.55 1.73 0.41
N SER A 243 -19.59 0.52 -0.16
CA SER A 243 -19.28 0.34 -1.58
C SER A 243 -20.42 0.77 -2.46
N THR A 244 -20.09 1.44 -3.57
CA THR A 244 -21.05 1.87 -4.58
C THR A 244 -20.81 1.12 -5.90
N ILE A 245 -21.79 1.20 -6.80
CA ILE A 245 -21.67 0.62 -8.13
C ILE A 245 -20.77 1.53 -8.97
N ALA A 246 -19.59 1.04 -9.33
CA ALA A 246 -18.67 1.75 -10.20
C ALA A 246 -19.19 1.80 -11.65
N ILE A 247 -18.80 2.81 -12.43
CA ILE A 247 -19.23 3.03 -13.83
C ILE A 247 -19.03 1.78 -14.68
N LYS A 248 -17.86 1.09 -14.59
CA LYS A 248 -17.60 -0.15 -15.35
C LYS A 248 -18.57 -1.28 -14.96
N THR A 249 -18.91 -1.39 -13.69
CA THR A 249 -19.86 -2.39 -13.17
C THR A 249 -21.27 -2.06 -13.64
N ALA A 250 -21.68 -0.79 -13.54
CA ALA A 250 -22.95 -0.30 -14.05
C ALA A 250 -23.11 -0.59 -15.54
N PHE A 251 -22.07 -0.29 -16.34
CA PHE A 251 -22.07 -0.61 -17.77
C PHE A 251 -22.26 -2.11 -18.03
N GLY A 252 -21.53 -2.96 -17.28
CA GLY A 252 -21.69 -4.42 -17.39
C GLY A 252 -23.10 -4.91 -17.05
N TYR A 253 -23.74 -4.33 -16.02
CA TYR A 253 -25.12 -4.69 -15.65
C TYR A 253 -26.13 -4.26 -16.72
N VAL A 254 -26.03 -3.02 -17.20
CA VAL A 254 -26.93 -2.51 -18.25
C VAL A 254 -26.78 -3.35 -19.52
N LYS A 255 -25.53 -3.63 -19.92
CA LYS A 255 -25.27 -4.46 -21.12
C LYS A 255 -25.84 -5.87 -20.98
N LYS A 256 -25.57 -6.57 -19.88
CA LYS A 256 -26.11 -7.90 -19.60
C LYS A 256 -27.62 -7.93 -19.56
N TYR A 257 -28.26 -6.88 -19.04
CA TYR A 257 -29.72 -6.78 -19.05
C TYR A 257 -30.29 -6.77 -20.48
N TYR A 258 -29.73 -5.96 -21.36
CA TYR A 258 -30.18 -5.90 -22.77
C TYR A 258 -29.85 -7.18 -23.54
N GLU A 259 -28.69 -7.76 -23.32
CA GLU A 259 -28.31 -9.06 -23.87
C GLU A 259 -29.28 -10.16 -23.46
N ALA A 260 -29.64 -10.24 -22.18
CA ALA A 260 -30.62 -11.20 -21.67
C ALA A 260 -32.04 -11.03 -22.24
N LYS A 261 -32.36 -9.81 -22.72
CA LYS A 261 -33.64 -9.49 -23.38
C LYS A 261 -33.56 -9.62 -24.91
N ASN A 262 -32.38 -9.98 -25.46
CA ASN A 262 -32.11 -9.98 -26.91
C ASN A 262 -32.43 -8.63 -27.59
N LEU A 263 -32.17 -7.52 -26.88
CA LEU A 263 -32.41 -6.17 -27.37
C LEU A 263 -31.07 -5.50 -27.72
N HIS A 264 -30.97 -4.97 -28.94
CA HIS A 264 -29.87 -4.13 -29.37
C HIS A 264 -30.22 -2.66 -29.14
N VAL A 265 -29.44 -1.97 -28.31
CA VAL A 265 -29.64 -0.56 -27.98
C VAL A 265 -28.39 0.25 -28.33
N HIS A 266 -28.60 1.51 -28.68
CA HIS A 266 -27.48 2.40 -29.02
C HIS A 266 -26.62 2.68 -27.78
N SER A 267 -25.31 2.83 -27.99
CA SER A 267 -24.33 3.08 -26.90
C SER A 267 -24.62 4.31 -26.06
N ALA A 268 -25.19 5.37 -26.65
CA ALA A 268 -25.60 6.58 -25.92
C ALA A 268 -26.73 6.28 -24.91
N HIS A 269 -27.68 5.41 -25.27
CA HIS A 269 -28.74 4.99 -24.33
C HIS A 269 -28.15 4.20 -23.15
N VAL A 270 -27.20 3.28 -23.44
CA VAL A 270 -26.48 2.55 -22.39
C VAL A 270 -25.73 3.53 -21.49
N ALA A 271 -25.01 4.51 -22.06
CA ALA A 271 -24.28 5.51 -21.30
C ALA A 271 -25.19 6.34 -20.38
N GLY A 272 -26.35 6.79 -20.86
CA GLY A 272 -27.33 7.53 -20.05
C GLY A 272 -27.85 6.73 -18.85
N LEU A 273 -28.16 5.44 -19.06
CA LEU A 273 -28.56 4.55 -17.95
C LEU A 273 -27.42 4.29 -16.97
N VAL A 274 -26.19 4.12 -17.46
CA VAL A 274 -25.00 3.93 -16.62
C VAL A 274 -24.77 5.13 -15.72
N GLU A 275 -24.94 6.35 -16.22
CA GLU A 275 -24.81 7.58 -15.42
C GLU A 275 -25.81 7.63 -14.26
N GLY A 276 -27.06 7.25 -14.50
CA GLY A 276 -28.10 7.17 -13.44
C GLY A 276 -27.93 5.99 -12.49
N PHE A 277 -27.15 4.96 -12.87
CA PHE A 277 -26.95 3.74 -12.09
C PHE A 277 -25.61 3.71 -11.33
N ALA A 278 -24.62 4.46 -11.79
CA ALA A 278 -23.34 4.59 -11.12
C ALA A 278 -23.48 5.36 -9.80
N GLY A 279 -22.70 4.97 -8.80
CA GLY A 279 -22.70 5.62 -7.49
C GLY A 279 -23.80 5.16 -6.53
N ILE A 280 -24.73 4.30 -6.98
CA ILE A 280 -25.75 3.73 -6.08
C ILE A 280 -25.05 2.83 -5.04
N LYS A 281 -25.43 2.98 -3.77
CA LYS A 281 -24.92 2.18 -2.65
C LYS A 281 -25.28 0.70 -2.85
N ARG A 282 -24.29 -0.17 -2.69
CA ARG A 282 -24.43 -1.60 -2.94
C ARG A 282 -24.38 -2.42 -1.67
N THR A 283 -23.30 -2.27 -0.88
CA THR A 283 -23.06 -3.06 0.33
C THR A 283 -22.17 -2.30 1.30
N THR A 284 -22.19 -2.74 2.55
CA THR A 284 -21.24 -2.29 3.58
C THR A 284 -20.05 -3.23 3.61
N GLY A 285 -18.89 -2.69 3.99
CA GLY A 285 -17.65 -3.42 4.18
C GLY A 285 -16.83 -2.81 5.31
N GLN A 286 -15.65 -3.38 5.57
CA GLN A 286 -14.69 -2.80 6.48
C GLN A 286 -13.53 -2.13 5.72
N HIS A 287 -13.00 -1.07 6.30
CA HIS A 287 -11.75 -0.48 5.81
C HIS A 287 -10.57 -1.42 6.13
N PRO A 288 -9.67 -1.71 5.17
CA PRO A 288 -8.62 -2.73 5.35
C PRO A 288 -7.62 -2.43 6.47
N GLY A 289 -7.42 -1.17 6.82
CA GLY A 289 -6.47 -0.76 7.85
C GLY A 289 -7.00 0.29 8.83
N GLY A 290 -8.19 0.83 8.58
CA GLY A 290 -8.74 1.95 9.38
C GLY A 290 -9.31 1.49 10.72
N ILE A 291 -8.79 2.10 11.79
CA ILE A 291 -9.28 1.96 13.16
C ILE A 291 -9.78 3.30 13.64
N MET A 292 -11.05 3.38 14.05
CA MET A 292 -11.62 4.56 14.69
C MET A 292 -11.38 4.49 16.20
N VAL A 293 -10.83 5.55 16.77
CA VAL A 293 -10.56 5.65 18.20
C VAL A 293 -11.54 6.62 18.85
N VAL A 294 -12.27 6.14 19.84
CA VAL A 294 -13.27 6.90 20.60
C VAL A 294 -12.69 7.30 21.95
N PRO A 295 -12.79 8.56 22.37
CA PRO A 295 -12.38 8.98 23.72
C PRO A 295 -13.09 8.17 24.80
N ARG A 296 -12.39 7.87 25.92
CA ARG A 296 -12.92 7.03 27.02
C ARG A 296 -14.19 7.59 27.69
N ASN A 297 -14.43 8.88 27.58
CA ASN A 297 -15.61 9.58 28.14
C ASN A 297 -16.76 9.69 27.16
N MET A 298 -16.68 9.00 26.01
CA MET A 298 -17.69 9.06 24.94
C MET A 298 -18.09 7.65 24.51
N ASP A 299 -19.35 7.48 24.17
CA ASP A 299 -19.86 6.28 23.52
C ASP A 299 -19.85 6.48 22.00
N ILE A 300 -19.40 5.46 21.24
CA ILE A 300 -19.38 5.49 19.78
C ILE A 300 -20.75 5.79 19.16
N HIS A 301 -21.84 5.38 19.84
CA HIS A 301 -23.21 5.59 19.35
C HIS A 301 -23.63 7.07 19.25
N TYR A 302 -22.88 7.99 19.89
CA TYR A 302 -23.04 9.43 19.64
C TYR A 302 -22.55 9.88 18.26
N ILE A 303 -21.71 9.08 17.61
CA ILE A 303 -21.08 9.41 16.33
C ILE A 303 -21.64 8.53 15.22
N SER A 304 -21.75 7.21 15.42
CA SER A 304 -22.18 6.24 14.42
C SER A 304 -22.87 5.04 15.07
N PRO A 305 -23.95 4.54 14.45
CA PRO A 305 -24.42 3.18 14.76
C PRO A 305 -23.31 2.17 14.44
N MET A 306 -23.37 1.00 15.04
CA MET A 306 -22.44 -0.10 14.79
C MET A 306 -23.04 -1.10 13.80
N ASN A 307 -22.20 -1.72 12.98
CA ASN A 307 -22.60 -2.64 11.93
C ASN A 307 -21.70 -3.90 11.91
N ARG A 308 -22.27 -5.00 11.46
CA ARG A 308 -21.51 -6.19 11.05
C ARG A 308 -21.55 -6.25 9.53
N PRO A 309 -20.43 -5.98 8.84
CA PRO A 309 -20.38 -5.90 7.39
C PRO A 309 -20.65 -7.26 6.75
N ALA A 310 -21.18 -7.27 5.53
CA ALA A 310 -21.57 -8.48 4.83
C ALA A 310 -20.36 -9.35 4.43
N ASP A 311 -19.21 -8.74 4.24
CA ASP A 311 -17.95 -9.37 3.85
C ASP A 311 -17.20 -10.02 5.03
N GLU A 312 -17.49 -9.59 6.28
CA GLU A 312 -16.80 -10.11 7.47
C GLU A 312 -17.72 -10.15 8.71
N LYS A 313 -18.35 -11.28 8.95
CA LYS A 313 -19.40 -11.43 9.97
C LYS A 313 -18.91 -11.28 11.41
N ASP A 314 -17.65 -11.56 11.67
CA ASP A 314 -17.05 -11.51 13.02
C ASP A 314 -16.48 -10.12 13.37
N SER A 315 -16.40 -9.22 12.38
CA SER A 315 -15.94 -7.84 12.57
C SER A 315 -17.11 -6.92 12.93
N VAL A 316 -16.83 -5.96 13.82
CA VAL A 316 -17.75 -4.86 14.15
C VAL A 316 -17.15 -3.56 13.63
N THR A 317 -17.93 -2.84 12.82
CA THR A 317 -17.50 -1.60 12.19
C THR A 317 -18.44 -0.45 12.52
N THR A 318 -18.01 0.79 12.29
CA THR A 318 -18.95 1.90 12.19
C THR A 318 -19.90 1.65 11.03
N HIS A 319 -21.20 1.98 11.21
CA HIS A 319 -22.18 1.89 10.12
C HIS A 319 -22.01 3.03 9.12
N PHE A 320 -21.74 4.23 9.61
CA PHE A 320 -21.41 5.33 8.73
C PHE A 320 -20.06 5.09 8.05
N ASP A 321 -19.99 5.40 6.76
CA ASP A 321 -18.73 5.43 6.02
C ASP A 321 -17.76 6.37 6.68
N TYR A 322 -16.50 5.96 6.80
CA TYR A 322 -15.48 6.73 7.53
C TYR A 322 -15.28 8.14 6.97
N HIS A 323 -15.49 8.37 5.67
CA HIS A 323 -15.41 9.70 5.06
C HIS A 323 -16.41 10.69 5.66
N SER A 324 -17.52 10.20 6.23
CA SER A 324 -18.56 11.03 6.84
C SER A 324 -18.27 11.37 8.31
N ILE A 325 -17.26 10.75 8.92
CA ILE A 325 -16.94 10.88 10.35
C ILE A 325 -15.45 11.10 10.65
N ASN A 326 -14.58 11.14 9.63
CA ASN A 326 -13.13 11.29 9.79
C ASN A 326 -12.69 12.67 10.30
N ASP A 327 -13.55 13.67 10.18
CA ASP A 327 -13.37 15.01 10.73
C ASP A 327 -13.72 15.10 12.22
N ARG A 328 -14.30 14.04 12.77
CA ARG A 328 -14.82 13.99 14.16
C ARG A 328 -14.08 13.04 15.07
N LEU A 329 -13.64 11.91 14.56
CA LEU A 329 -12.91 10.88 15.31
C LEU A 329 -11.53 10.69 14.74
N VAL A 330 -10.58 10.39 15.60
CA VAL A 330 -9.25 9.96 15.17
C VAL A 330 -9.37 8.62 14.46
N LYS A 331 -8.91 8.59 13.21
CA LYS A 331 -8.68 7.38 12.44
C LYS A 331 -7.20 7.04 12.44
N LEU A 332 -6.87 5.82 12.75
CA LEU A 332 -5.52 5.26 12.63
C LEU A 332 -5.49 4.35 11.41
N ASP A 333 -4.57 4.58 10.50
CA ASP A 333 -4.38 3.72 9.33
C ASP A 333 -3.23 2.74 9.57
N ILE A 334 -3.60 1.55 10.05
CA ILE A 334 -2.72 0.40 10.29
C ILE A 334 -2.86 -0.53 9.09
N LEU A 335 -2.07 -0.28 8.05
CA LEU A 335 -2.20 -0.98 6.78
C LEU A 335 -1.27 -2.19 6.73
N GLY A 336 -1.79 -3.35 6.29
CA GLY A 336 -0.96 -4.51 5.97
C GLY A 336 -0.30 -4.32 4.62
N HIS A 337 1.01 -4.56 4.54
CA HIS A 337 1.79 -4.43 3.31
C HIS A 337 2.80 -5.56 3.18
N ASP A 338 3.06 -6.00 1.93
CA ASP A 338 3.97 -7.11 1.67
C ASP A 338 5.44 -6.73 1.87
N ASP A 339 5.84 -5.49 1.57
CA ASP A 339 7.24 -5.09 1.59
C ASP A 339 7.90 -5.25 2.98
N PRO A 340 7.28 -4.83 4.10
CA PRO A 340 7.82 -5.14 5.42
C PRO A 340 7.91 -6.65 5.70
N THR A 341 6.99 -7.46 5.16
CA THR A 341 7.02 -8.92 5.28
C THR A 341 8.19 -9.52 4.50
N VAL A 342 8.42 -9.05 3.26
CA VAL A 342 9.57 -9.45 2.44
C VAL A 342 10.88 -9.06 3.12
N ILE A 343 10.98 -7.83 3.66
CA ILE A 343 12.17 -7.36 4.37
C ILE A 343 12.44 -8.22 5.61
N LYS A 344 11.39 -8.56 6.38
CA LYS A 344 11.53 -9.45 7.54
C LYS A 344 12.07 -10.82 7.15
N MET A 345 11.52 -11.42 6.10
CA MET A 345 12.00 -12.70 5.61
C MET A 345 13.44 -12.62 5.07
N LEU A 346 13.81 -11.54 4.40
CA LEU A 346 15.18 -11.29 3.94
C LEU A 346 16.14 -11.15 5.12
N GLU A 347 15.77 -10.43 6.17
CA GLU A 347 16.56 -10.34 7.41
C GLU A 347 16.79 -11.74 8.02
N GLU A 348 15.76 -12.56 8.11
CA GLU A 348 15.84 -13.94 8.62
C GLU A 348 16.76 -14.84 7.77
N LEU A 349 16.70 -14.69 6.44
CA LEU A 349 17.50 -15.51 5.51
C LEU A 349 18.95 -15.05 5.39
N THR A 350 19.22 -13.75 5.49
CA THR A 350 20.56 -13.17 5.29
C THR A 350 21.28 -12.86 6.60
N ASN A 351 20.57 -12.79 7.73
CA ASN A 351 21.04 -12.28 9.02
C ASN A 351 21.58 -10.83 8.95
N ILE A 352 21.10 -10.03 8.01
CA ILE A 352 21.46 -8.61 7.85
C ILE A 352 20.26 -7.75 8.25
N PRO A 353 20.38 -6.95 9.33
CA PRO A 353 19.35 -5.97 9.67
C PRO A 353 19.15 -4.94 8.54
N PRO A 354 17.91 -4.61 8.18
CA PRO A 354 17.61 -3.71 7.05
C PRO A 354 18.31 -2.36 7.13
N GLN A 355 18.51 -1.84 8.35
CA GLN A 355 19.18 -0.56 8.61
C GLN A 355 20.71 -0.60 8.34
N GLN A 356 21.30 -1.78 8.26
CA GLN A 356 22.73 -1.96 7.96
C GLN A 356 23.01 -2.08 6.46
N ILE A 357 21.97 -2.16 5.62
CA ILE A 357 22.14 -2.17 4.17
C ILE A 357 22.70 -0.83 3.72
N PRO A 358 23.88 -0.82 3.05
CA PRO A 358 24.52 0.42 2.66
C PRO A 358 23.73 1.15 1.57
N VAL A 359 23.51 2.45 1.74
CA VAL A 359 22.92 3.29 0.69
C VAL A 359 24.01 3.67 -0.34
N GLY A 360 23.60 3.83 -1.60
CA GLY A 360 24.51 4.24 -2.67
C GLY A 360 25.47 3.15 -3.16
N ASP A 361 25.12 1.85 -2.96
CA ASP A 361 25.84 0.74 -3.59
C ASP A 361 25.67 0.80 -5.11
N GLU A 362 26.79 0.99 -5.84
CA GLU A 362 26.78 1.17 -7.30
C GLU A 362 26.21 -0.04 -8.05
N LYS A 363 26.51 -1.24 -7.56
CA LYS A 363 26.01 -2.47 -8.16
C LYS A 363 24.49 -2.58 -8.02
N THR A 364 23.94 -2.21 -6.86
CA THR A 364 22.50 -2.11 -6.64
C THR A 364 21.88 -1.03 -7.51
N MET A 365 22.49 0.15 -7.60
CA MET A 365 21.98 1.22 -8.46
C MET A 365 22.02 0.87 -9.95
N SER A 366 22.95 0.04 -10.39
CA SER A 366 23.07 -0.33 -11.80
C SER A 366 21.88 -1.11 -12.34
N ILE A 367 21.13 -1.87 -11.48
CA ILE A 367 19.98 -2.65 -11.94
C ILE A 367 18.80 -1.79 -12.44
N PHE A 368 18.77 -0.50 -12.03
CA PHE A 368 17.81 0.47 -12.54
C PHE A 368 18.18 1.01 -13.96
N ARG A 369 19.30 0.59 -14.53
CA ARG A 369 19.75 1.03 -15.86
C ARG A 369 20.07 -0.13 -16.80
N SER A 370 20.51 -1.26 -16.25
CA SER A 370 20.92 -2.42 -17.05
C SER A 370 20.71 -3.73 -16.29
N THR A 371 21.05 -4.83 -16.93
CA THR A 371 21.03 -6.19 -16.36
C THR A 371 22.43 -6.73 -16.10
N GLU A 372 23.48 -5.93 -16.37
CA GLU A 372 24.88 -6.35 -16.27
C GLU A 372 25.29 -6.85 -14.89
N ALA A 373 24.74 -6.25 -13.81
CA ALA A 373 24.99 -6.70 -12.44
C ALA A 373 24.61 -8.15 -12.20
N PHE A 374 23.73 -8.71 -13.03
CA PHE A 374 23.27 -10.09 -12.93
C PHE A 374 24.00 -11.05 -13.88
N GLY A 375 24.84 -10.52 -14.79
CA GLY A 375 25.50 -11.30 -15.84
C GLY A 375 24.56 -11.87 -16.89
N VAL A 376 23.39 -11.25 -17.10
CA VAL A 376 22.38 -11.66 -18.09
C VAL A 376 22.11 -10.56 -19.10
N THR A 377 21.69 -10.95 -20.32
CA THR A 377 21.31 -9.99 -21.35
C THR A 377 19.82 -9.68 -21.32
N PRO A 378 19.39 -8.52 -21.85
CA PRO A 378 17.97 -8.19 -21.99
C PRO A 378 17.13 -9.25 -22.72
N GLU A 379 17.69 -9.92 -23.72
CA GLU A 379 17.00 -10.93 -24.51
C GLU A 379 16.77 -12.22 -23.69
N GLN A 380 17.68 -12.55 -22.79
CA GLN A 380 17.53 -13.72 -21.93
C GLN A 380 16.33 -13.58 -21.01
N ILE A 381 16.13 -12.40 -20.42
CA ILE A 381 15.11 -12.18 -19.40
C ILE A 381 13.89 -11.39 -19.90
N GLY A 382 13.95 -10.75 -21.05
CA GLY A 382 12.86 -9.93 -21.60
C GLY A 382 12.74 -8.54 -20.99
N SER A 383 13.80 -8.02 -20.36
CA SER A 383 13.84 -6.68 -19.76
C SER A 383 15.21 -6.04 -19.93
N ALA A 384 15.24 -4.77 -20.29
CA ALA A 384 16.48 -3.99 -20.38
C ALA A 384 17.03 -3.56 -19.01
N VAL A 385 16.24 -3.71 -17.95
CA VAL A 385 16.60 -3.34 -16.56
C VAL A 385 16.37 -4.49 -15.60
N GLY A 386 17.11 -4.53 -14.50
CA GLY A 386 17.09 -5.62 -13.53
C GLY A 386 16.02 -5.48 -12.43
N THR A 387 14.92 -4.77 -12.67
CA THR A 387 13.99 -4.38 -11.62
C THR A 387 12.78 -5.30 -11.42
N TYR A 388 12.74 -6.48 -12.07
CA TYR A 388 11.72 -7.48 -11.77
C TYR A 388 11.66 -7.79 -10.27
N GLY A 389 10.46 -7.82 -9.70
CA GLY A 389 10.22 -8.12 -8.29
C GLY A 389 10.65 -7.02 -7.31
N ILE A 390 11.22 -5.92 -7.79
CA ILE A 390 11.50 -4.77 -6.94
C ILE A 390 10.20 -3.96 -6.76
N PRO A 391 9.77 -3.71 -5.51
CA PRO A 391 8.58 -2.92 -5.24
C PRO A 391 8.58 -1.62 -6.02
N GLU A 392 7.43 -1.25 -6.54
CA GLU A 392 7.18 -0.01 -7.29
C GLU A 392 7.96 0.12 -8.62
N CYS A 393 8.92 -0.78 -8.91
CA CYS A 393 9.81 -0.71 -10.09
C CYS A 393 9.70 -1.91 -11.04
N GLY A 394 8.93 -2.95 -10.65
CA GLY A 394 8.90 -4.23 -11.36
C GLY A 394 7.89 -4.35 -12.50
N THR A 395 6.86 -3.51 -12.55
CA THR A 395 5.81 -3.58 -13.58
C THR A 395 6.34 -3.15 -14.95
N GLN A 396 5.76 -3.67 -16.03
CA GLN A 396 6.15 -3.31 -17.39
C GLN A 396 6.12 -1.79 -17.63
N PHE A 397 5.08 -1.12 -17.13
CA PHE A 397 4.93 0.33 -17.24
C PHE A 397 6.07 1.09 -16.58
N VAL A 398 6.43 0.72 -15.35
CA VAL A 398 7.50 1.40 -14.61
C VAL A 398 8.88 1.03 -15.16
N ARG A 399 9.10 -0.21 -15.62
CA ARG A 399 10.35 -0.58 -16.30
C ARG A 399 10.59 0.28 -17.55
N GLN A 400 9.53 0.56 -18.33
CA GLN A 400 9.63 1.47 -19.48
C GLN A 400 9.97 2.90 -19.04
N MET A 401 9.35 3.38 -17.97
CA MET A 401 9.65 4.69 -17.39
C MET A 401 11.10 4.79 -16.92
N ILE A 402 11.61 3.74 -16.28
CA ILE A 402 13.01 3.65 -15.85
C ILE A 402 13.97 3.69 -17.06
N GLN A 403 13.60 3.05 -18.17
CA GLN A 403 14.38 3.12 -19.42
C GLN A 403 14.41 4.54 -20.00
N ASP A 404 13.32 5.28 -19.94
CA ASP A 404 13.28 6.66 -20.42
C ASP A 404 14.08 7.60 -19.49
N VAL A 405 13.98 7.42 -18.18
CA VAL A 405 14.66 8.29 -17.16
C VAL A 405 16.13 7.95 -16.98
N GLN A 406 16.52 6.67 -17.08
CA GLN A 406 17.89 6.18 -16.83
C GLN A 406 18.48 6.67 -15.49
N PRO A 407 17.85 6.35 -14.34
CA PRO A 407 18.22 6.92 -13.05
C PRO A 407 19.64 6.51 -12.64
N LYS A 408 20.47 7.50 -12.26
CA LYS A 408 21.87 7.33 -11.89
C LYS A 408 22.10 7.29 -10.38
N ASN A 409 21.11 7.77 -9.61
CA ASN A 409 21.21 7.93 -8.16
C ASN A 409 19.86 7.71 -7.49
N PHE A 410 19.85 7.67 -6.16
CA PHE A 410 18.66 7.42 -5.35
C PHE A 410 17.56 8.45 -5.59
N SER A 411 17.90 9.74 -5.65
CA SER A 411 16.90 10.80 -5.84
C SER A 411 16.19 10.71 -7.19
N GLN A 412 16.84 10.24 -8.24
CA GLN A 412 16.20 10.00 -9.53
C GLN A 412 15.26 8.78 -9.50
N VAL A 413 15.56 7.73 -8.72
CA VAL A 413 14.63 6.62 -8.48
C VAL A 413 13.40 7.11 -7.70
N VAL A 414 13.59 8.02 -6.72
CA VAL A 414 12.47 8.68 -6.03
C VAL A 414 11.57 9.43 -7.00
N ARG A 415 12.14 10.10 -8.02
CA ARG A 415 11.36 10.77 -9.07
C ARG A 415 10.55 9.79 -9.91
N VAL A 416 11.13 8.64 -10.28
CA VAL A 416 10.40 7.56 -10.98
C VAL A 416 9.20 7.10 -10.15
N SER A 417 9.38 6.90 -8.84
CA SER A 417 8.28 6.57 -7.93
C SER A 417 7.20 7.67 -7.92
N GLY A 418 7.58 8.93 -7.91
CA GLY A 418 6.64 10.06 -8.01
C GLY A 418 5.83 10.04 -9.31
N TYR A 419 6.46 9.83 -10.46
CA TYR A 419 5.77 9.73 -11.76
C TYR A 419 4.79 8.56 -11.82
N SER A 420 5.15 7.41 -11.25
CA SER A 420 4.33 6.19 -11.31
C SER A 420 3.10 6.23 -10.41
N HIS A 421 3.20 6.93 -9.28
CA HIS A 421 2.09 7.04 -8.31
C HIS A 421 1.09 8.14 -8.65
N GLY A 422 1.51 9.17 -9.39
CA GLY A 422 0.64 10.25 -9.80
C GLY A 422 -0.30 9.86 -10.95
N THR A 423 -1.38 10.62 -11.12
CA THR A 423 -2.28 10.46 -12.26
C THR A 423 -2.03 11.60 -13.26
N ASP A 424 -1.79 11.24 -14.53
CA ASP A 424 -1.43 12.15 -15.63
C ASP A 424 -0.17 13.00 -15.35
N VAL A 425 0.77 12.40 -14.61
CA VAL A 425 2.08 12.98 -14.34
C VAL A 425 3.10 12.53 -15.37
N TRP A 426 3.05 11.27 -15.79
CA TRP A 426 4.03 10.66 -16.69
C TRP A 426 3.64 10.77 -18.16
N LEU A 427 2.60 10.02 -18.59
CA LEU A 427 2.19 9.95 -20.00
C LEU A 427 1.67 11.31 -20.48
N ASN A 428 2.09 11.71 -21.69
CA ASN A 428 1.77 12.99 -22.32
C ASN A 428 2.17 14.22 -21.48
N ASN A 429 3.09 14.04 -20.53
CA ASN A 429 3.57 15.07 -19.62
C ASN A 429 5.08 14.92 -19.39
N ALA A 430 5.55 14.46 -18.22
CA ALA A 430 6.98 14.35 -17.92
C ALA A 430 7.73 13.46 -18.91
N GLN A 431 7.12 12.41 -19.44
CA GLN A 431 7.71 11.54 -20.44
C GLN A 431 8.12 12.30 -21.72
N ASP A 432 7.22 13.13 -22.24
CA ASP A 432 7.49 13.89 -23.47
C ASP A 432 8.62 14.89 -23.22
N LEU A 433 8.58 15.60 -22.10
CA LEU A 433 9.61 16.58 -21.71
C LEU A 433 11.00 15.92 -21.59
N ILE A 434 11.08 14.72 -20.97
CA ILE A 434 12.34 14.00 -20.81
C ILE A 434 12.85 13.48 -22.17
N ARG A 435 11.97 13.00 -23.02
CA ARG A 435 12.32 12.57 -24.39
C ARG A 435 12.78 13.72 -25.30
N GLU A 436 12.28 14.93 -25.02
CA GLU A 436 12.73 16.18 -25.64
C GLU A 436 14.08 16.69 -25.06
N GLY A 437 14.65 15.99 -24.08
CA GLY A 437 15.97 16.26 -23.52
C GLY A 437 15.96 17.13 -22.26
N LYS A 438 14.80 17.38 -21.63
CA LYS A 438 14.78 18.05 -20.32
C LYS A 438 15.25 17.10 -19.22
N PRO A 439 16.10 17.57 -18.29
CA PRO A 439 16.48 16.78 -17.12
C PRO A 439 15.27 16.39 -16.30
N SER A 440 15.24 15.17 -15.76
CA SER A 440 14.16 14.70 -14.91
C SER A 440 13.94 15.61 -13.70
N GLU A 441 15.02 16.20 -13.18
CA GLU A 441 15.02 17.10 -12.02
C GLU A 441 14.20 18.38 -12.21
N GLU A 442 14.07 18.82 -13.46
CA GLU A 442 13.28 20.02 -13.79
C GLU A 442 11.79 19.76 -13.97
N THR A 443 11.38 18.50 -14.20
CA THR A 443 9.98 18.11 -14.43
C THR A 443 9.23 17.89 -13.12
N ILE A 444 7.91 17.82 -13.17
CA ILE A 444 7.07 17.57 -11.98
C ILE A 444 6.96 16.06 -11.75
N SER A 445 7.40 15.56 -10.60
CA SER A 445 7.22 14.17 -10.17
C SER A 445 6.38 14.04 -8.89
N THR A 446 6.57 14.98 -7.96
CA THR A 446 5.85 15.02 -6.68
C THR A 446 5.22 16.39 -6.47
N ARG A 447 4.26 16.50 -5.55
CA ARG A 447 3.65 17.81 -5.24
C ARG A 447 4.65 18.80 -4.64
N ASP A 448 5.66 18.27 -3.93
CA ASP A 448 6.74 19.06 -3.33
C ASP A 448 7.53 19.81 -4.40
N ASP A 449 7.76 19.20 -5.57
CA ASP A 449 8.48 19.82 -6.68
C ASP A 449 7.83 21.14 -7.12
N ILE A 450 6.49 21.19 -7.13
CA ILE A 450 5.77 22.42 -7.51
C ILE A 450 6.03 23.51 -6.50
N MET A 451 5.85 23.23 -5.22
CA MET A 451 6.00 24.22 -4.16
C MET A 451 7.44 24.74 -4.07
N THR A 452 8.42 23.82 -4.05
CA THR A 452 9.83 24.19 -3.91
C THR A 452 10.36 24.95 -5.14
N ASN A 453 10.00 24.51 -6.36
CA ASN A 453 10.38 25.20 -7.59
C ASN A 453 9.80 26.62 -7.65
N LEU A 454 8.53 26.81 -7.30
CA LEU A 454 7.90 28.13 -7.29
C LEU A 454 8.51 29.06 -6.26
N ILE A 455 8.81 28.58 -5.05
CA ILE A 455 9.50 29.34 -4.01
C ILE A 455 10.90 29.74 -4.47
N ALA A 456 11.66 28.80 -5.06
CA ALA A 456 13.01 29.07 -5.58
C ALA A 456 13.01 30.14 -6.70
N LYS A 457 11.93 30.24 -7.48
CA LYS A 457 11.72 31.27 -8.50
C LYS A 457 11.19 32.61 -7.96
N GLY A 458 10.93 32.69 -6.64
CA GLY A 458 10.49 33.91 -5.99
C GLY A 458 8.98 34.10 -5.91
N VAL A 459 8.18 33.05 -6.16
CA VAL A 459 6.74 33.08 -5.86
C VAL A 459 6.55 33.04 -4.35
N ASP A 460 5.61 33.83 -3.84
CA ASP A 460 5.26 33.84 -2.42
C ASP A 460 4.99 32.42 -1.88
N PRO A 461 5.53 32.04 -0.72
CA PRO A 461 5.39 30.68 -0.19
C PRO A 461 3.94 30.23 -0.01
N SER A 462 3.05 31.10 0.47
CA SER A 462 1.62 30.78 0.64
C SER A 462 0.93 30.56 -0.69
N MET A 463 1.26 31.38 -1.71
CA MET A 463 0.76 31.21 -3.08
C MET A 463 1.31 29.92 -3.70
N SER A 464 2.59 29.61 -3.51
CA SER A 464 3.22 28.37 -3.99
C SER A 464 2.53 27.14 -3.41
N PHE A 465 2.19 27.15 -2.12
CA PHE A 465 1.43 26.10 -1.48
C PHE A 465 0.00 25.99 -2.04
N LYS A 466 -0.69 27.09 -2.25
CA LYS A 466 -2.03 27.09 -2.87
C LYS A 466 -2.01 26.53 -4.28
N ILE A 467 -1.03 26.89 -5.10
CA ILE A 467 -0.86 26.34 -6.46
C ILE A 467 -0.61 24.83 -6.37
N MET A 468 0.31 24.39 -5.53
CA MET A 468 0.60 22.98 -5.31
C MET A 468 -0.66 22.18 -4.89
N GLU A 469 -1.42 22.69 -3.92
CA GLU A 469 -2.67 22.05 -3.47
C GLU A 469 -3.76 22.04 -4.55
N TYR A 470 -3.82 23.07 -5.39
CA TYR A 470 -4.75 23.15 -6.49
C TYR A 470 -4.43 22.14 -7.60
N VAL A 471 -3.16 22.03 -7.97
CA VAL A 471 -2.67 21.08 -8.98
C VAL A 471 -2.82 19.64 -8.49
N ARG A 472 -2.34 19.31 -7.28
CA ARG A 472 -2.36 17.93 -6.79
C ARG A 472 -3.77 17.32 -6.66
N LYS A 473 -4.80 18.16 -6.51
CA LYS A 473 -6.22 17.75 -6.45
C LYS A 473 -6.88 17.67 -7.83
N GLY A 474 -6.12 17.86 -8.90
CA GLY A 474 -6.61 17.82 -10.27
C GLY A 474 -7.55 18.97 -10.66
N LYS A 475 -7.57 20.07 -9.90
CA LYS A 475 -8.41 21.22 -10.24
C LYS A 475 -7.87 21.93 -11.48
N ALA A 476 -6.55 22.05 -11.60
CA ALA A 476 -5.90 22.64 -12.77
C ALA A 476 -6.19 21.84 -14.05
N ALA A 477 -6.22 20.52 -13.99
CA ALA A 477 -6.54 19.66 -15.13
C ALA A 477 -8.00 19.82 -15.62
N LYS A 478 -8.92 20.23 -14.75
CA LYS A 478 -10.35 20.39 -15.09
C LYS A 478 -10.70 21.77 -15.63
N GLY A 479 -10.04 22.81 -15.18
CA GLY A 479 -10.41 24.19 -15.50
C GLY A 479 -9.23 25.15 -15.77
N GLY A 480 -8.01 24.63 -15.77
CA GLY A 480 -6.80 25.46 -15.79
C GLY A 480 -6.46 26.06 -14.42
N LEU A 481 -5.29 26.64 -14.31
CA LEU A 481 -4.90 27.44 -13.15
C LEU A 481 -5.69 28.76 -13.11
N GLU A 482 -6.07 29.19 -11.93
CA GLU A 482 -6.79 30.47 -11.73
C GLU A 482 -5.91 31.66 -12.09
N ALA A 483 -6.53 32.76 -12.53
CA ALA A 483 -5.82 33.98 -12.99
C ALA A 483 -4.76 34.50 -11.99
N PRO A 484 -5.02 34.60 -10.66
CA PRO A 484 -4.00 35.05 -9.71
C PRO A 484 -2.81 34.12 -9.61
N MET A 485 -3.02 32.78 -9.80
CA MET A 485 -1.95 31.77 -9.81
C MET A 485 -1.07 31.92 -11.05
N LEU A 486 -1.71 32.09 -12.23
CA LEU A 486 -1.00 32.31 -13.50
C LEU A 486 -0.19 33.61 -13.47
N GLU A 487 -0.74 34.68 -12.94
CA GLU A 487 -0.07 35.98 -12.81
C GLU A 487 1.17 35.85 -11.91
N ALA A 488 1.04 35.19 -10.76
CA ALA A 488 2.17 34.95 -9.85
C ALA A 488 3.28 34.12 -10.50
N MET A 489 2.92 33.03 -11.21
CA MET A 489 3.89 32.20 -11.91
C MET A 489 4.60 32.93 -13.04
N ARG A 490 3.87 33.69 -13.86
CA ARG A 490 4.46 34.44 -14.97
C ARG A 490 5.33 35.61 -14.50
N ALA A 491 4.91 36.32 -13.44
CA ALA A 491 5.72 37.34 -12.79
C ALA A 491 7.06 36.82 -12.30
N ALA A 492 7.08 35.58 -11.79
CA ALA A 492 8.28 34.84 -11.38
C ALA A 492 9.02 34.17 -12.55
N LYS A 493 8.62 34.44 -13.80
CA LYS A 493 9.23 33.86 -15.01
C LYS A 493 9.26 32.33 -15.03
N VAL A 494 8.21 31.70 -14.50
CA VAL A 494 8.02 30.24 -14.63
C VAL A 494 7.77 29.93 -16.11
N PRO A 495 8.49 28.95 -16.70
CA PRO A 495 8.33 28.60 -18.12
C PRO A 495 6.91 28.12 -18.44
N GLU A 496 6.37 28.47 -19.61
CA GLU A 496 5.01 28.04 -20.02
C GLU A 496 4.87 26.52 -20.05
N TRP A 497 5.89 25.77 -20.50
CA TRP A 497 5.84 24.30 -20.46
C TRP A 497 5.61 23.73 -19.05
N TYR A 498 6.12 24.42 -18.01
CA TYR A 498 5.90 24.01 -16.61
C TYR A 498 4.46 24.30 -16.18
N ILE A 499 3.90 25.43 -16.58
CA ILE A 499 2.49 25.78 -16.37
C ILE A 499 1.58 24.77 -17.08
N GLU A 500 1.90 24.42 -18.33
CA GLU A 500 1.18 23.41 -19.10
C GLU A 500 1.26 22.04 -18.43
N SER A 501 2.42 21.65 -17.89
CA SER A 501 2.60 20.43 -17.12
C SER A 501 1.69 20.41 -15.89
N CYS A 502 1.62 21.50 -15.12
CA CYS A 502 0.68 21.65 -13.99
C CYS A 502 -0.79 21.43 -14.40
N ASN A 503 -1.19 21.93 -15.56
CA ASN A 503 -2.55 21.83 -16.08
C ASN A 503 -2.94 20.42 -16.56
N LYS A 504 -1.98 19.51 -16.71
CA LYS A 504 -2.23 18.11 -17.10
C LYS A 504 -2.45 17.19 -15.89
N VAL A 505 -1.86 17.54 -14.74
CA VAL A 505 -1.83 16.68 -13.55
C VAL A 505 -3.21 16.54 -12.91
N GLN A 506 -3.66 15.30 -12.69
CA GLN A 506 -4.90 15.02 -11.97
C GLN A 506 -4.67 14.65 -10.49
N TYR A 507 -3.53 14.02 -10.17
CA TYR A 507 -3.19 13.71 -8.79
C TYR A 507 -1.68 13.60 -8.60
N LEU A 508 -1.16 14.13 -7.49
CA LEU A 508 0.25 14.05 -7.09
C LEU A 508 0.42 13.53 -5.67
N PHE A 509 1.39 12.64 -5.51
CA PHE A 509 1.85 12.17 -4.21
C PHE A 509 2.93 13.10 -3.61
N PRO A 510 3.16 13.05 -2.27
CA PRO A 510 4.25 13.78 -1.64
C PRO A 510 5.61 13.09 -1.87
N LYS A 511 6.70 13.88 -1.88
CA LYS A 511 8.08 13.37 -1.96
C LYS A 511 8.39 12.40 -0.82
N ALA A 512 7.92 12.69 0.40
CA ALA A 512 8.09 11.81 1.56
C ALA A 512 7.58 10.39 1.32
N HIS A 513 6.42 10.24 0.66
CA HIS A 513 5.88 8.95 0.27
C HIS A 513 6.82 8.20 -0.69
N ALA A 514 7.28 8.88 -1.75
CA ALA A 514 8.19 8.28 -2.71
C ALA A 514 9.53 7.86 -2.08
N VAL A 515 10.09 8.69 -1.19
CA VAL A 515 11.33 8.37 -0.46
C VAL A 515 11.14 7.12 0.41
N ALA A 516 10.06 7.04 1.20
CA ALA A 516 9.80 5.90 2.06
C ALA A 516 9.71 4.57 1.29
N TYR A 517 9.00 4.57 0.17
CA TYR A 517 8.86 3.38 -0.68
C TYR A 517 10.16 3.02 -1.40
N VAL A 518 10.89 4.00 -1.90
CA VAL A 518 12.18 3.74 -2.57
C VAL A 518 13.24 3.25 -1.57
N MET A 519 13.23 3.70 -0.32
CA MET A 519 14.09 3.14 0.72
C MET A 519 13.86 1.63 0.91
N MET A 520 12.60 1.20 0.98
CA MET A 520 12.27 -0.24 1.07
C MET A 520 12.64 -0.99 -0.21
N ALA A 521 12.30 -0.44 -1.37
CA ALA A 521 12.63 -1.01 -2.67
C ALA A 521 14.15 -1.17 -2.86
N TYR A 522 14.93 -0.18 -2.42
CA TYR A 522 16.39 -0.22 -2.48
C TYR A 522 16.98 -1.34 -1.61
N ARG A 523 16.48 -1.53 -0.39
CA ARG A 523 16.89 -2.63 0.49
C ARG A 523 16.62 -4.00 -0.14
N ILE A 524 15.45 -4.16 -0.75
CA ILE A 524 15.10 -5.39 -1.47
C ILE A 524 15.98 -5.56 -2.72
N ALA A 525 16.26 -4.48 -3.46
CA ALA A 525 17.15 -4.48 -4.61
C ALA A 525 18.58 -4.87 -4.22
N TYR A 526 19.09 -4.38 -3.10
CA TYR A 526 20.40 -4.78 -2.56
C TYR A 526 20.45 -6.30 -2.33
N CYS A 527 19.44 -6.87 -1.68
CA CYS A 527 19.36 -8.31 -1.49
C CYS A 527 19.26 -9.07 -2.83
N LYS A 528 18.52 -8.55 -3.80
CA LYS A 528 18.45 -9.15 -5.15
C LYS A 528 19.82 -9.24 -5.83
N VAL A 529 20.67 -8.24 -5.61
CA VAL A 529 22.03 -8.18 -6.20
C VAL A 529 23.01 -9.06 -5.44
N HIS A 530 23.03 -8.95 -4.10
CA HIS A 530 24.06 -9.55 -3.25
C HIS A 530 23.66 -10.88 -2.62
N TYR A 531 22.35 -11.12 -2.46
CA TYR A 531 21.75 -12.33 -1.86
C TYR A 531 20.61 -12.87 -2.75
N PRO A 532 20.92 -13.21 -4.01
CA PRO A 532 19.87 -13.49 -5.01
C PRO A 532 18.95 -14.66 -4.65
N ARG A 533 19.48 -15.76 -4.10
CA ARG A 533 18.66 -16.92 -3.71
C ARG A 533 17.67 -16.57 -2.61
N GLU A 534 18.14 -15.85 -1.62
CA GLU A 534 17.34 -15.34 -0.50
C GLU A 534 16.25 -14.38 -1.00
N PHE A 535 16.59 -13.49 -1.95
CA PHE A 535 15.63 -12.60 -2.58
C PHE A 535 14.52 -13.36 -3.31
N TYR A 536 14.87 -14.33 -4.17
CA TYR A 536 13.86 -15.10 -4.89
C TYR A 536 13.01 -15.94 -3.94
N ALA A 537 13.61 -16.54 -2.90
CA ALA A 537 12.88 -17.28 -1.89
C ALA A 537 11.84 -16.41 -1.16
N ALA A 538 12.24 -15.23 -0.72
CA ALA A 538 11.36 -14.27 -0.06
C ALA A 538 10.25 -13.77 -0.99
N TYR A 539 10.61 -13.41 -2.22
CA TYR A 539 9.64 -12.93 -3.20
C TYR A 539 8.56 -13.97 -3.51
N PHE A 540 8.97 -15.17 -3.91
CA PHE A 540 8.00 -16.22 -4.27
C PHE A 540 7.17 -16.69 -3.08
N THR A 541 7.69 -16.62 -1.86
CA THR A 541 6.93 -16.96 -0.66
C THR A 541 5.86 -15.92 -0.34
N VAL A 542 6.20 -14.64 -0.41
CA VAL A 542 5.34 -13.56 0.09
C VAL A 542 4.47 -12.96 -1.03
N ARG A 543 5.04 -12.78 -2.23
CA ARG A 543 4.38 -12.03 -3.31
C ARG A 543 3.85 -12.90 -4.45
N ALA A 544 3.99 -14.20 -4.37
CA ALA A 544 3.45 -15.13 -5.35
C ALA A 544 2.59 -16.22 -4.68
N PRO A 545 1.49 -15.87 -3.99
CA PRO A 545 0.67 -16.84 -3.26
C PRO A 545 0.05 -17.90 -4.18
N ASP A 546 -0.19 -17.57 -5.46
CA ASP A 546 -0.72 -18.46 -6.49
C ASP A 546 0.37 -19.07 -7.37
N PHE A 547 1.61 -19.17 -6.86
CA PHE A 547 2.72 -19.78 -7.59
C PHE A 547 2.38 -21.22 -7.96
N ASP A 548 2.55 -21.57 -9.25
CA ASP A 548 2.21 -22.90 -9.76
C ASP A 548 3.40 -23.52 -10.52
N MET A 549 3.95 -24.58 -9.94
CA MET A 549 5.05 -25.33 -10.53
C MET A 549 4.71 -25.97 -11.88
N ASP A 550 3.44 -26.20 -12.18
CA ASP A 550 3.01 -26.75 -13.47
C ASP A 550 3.42 -25.86 -14.67
N HIS A 551 3.60 -24.56 -14.46
CA HIS A 551 4.14 -23.66 -15.48
C HIS A 551 5.67 -23.79 -15.61
N VAL A 552 6.36 -23.95 -14.50
CA VAL A 552 7.84 -23.93 -14.43
C VAL A 552 8.44 -25.23 -15.00
N VAL A 553 7.86 -26.38 -14.70
CA VAL A 553 8.34 -27.68 -15.17
C VAL A 553 8.27 -27.85 -16.70
N LYS A 554 7.45 -27.05 -17.39
CA LYS A 554 7.35 -27.04 -18.86
C LYS A 554 8.51 -26.30 -19.55
N GLY A 555 9.37 -25.65 -18.76
CA GLY A 555 10.60 -25.03 -19.23
C GLY A 555 10.47 -23.60 -19.75
N VAL A 556 11.63 -22.99 -19.98
CA VAL A 556 11.76 -21.54 -20.31
C VAL A 556 11.01 -21.14 -21.56
N ASP A 557 11.06 -21.96 -22.63
CA ASP A 557 10.38 -21.62 -23.89
C ASP A 557 8.86 -21.60 -23.77
N TYR A 558 8.30 -22.47 -22.93
CA TYR A 558 6.88 -22.44 -22.61
C TYR A 558 6.54 -21.17 -21.82
N MET A 559 7.30 -20.85 -20.78
CA MET A 559 7.06 -19.66 -19.96
C MET A 559 7.13 -18.38 -20.80
N LYS A 560 8.13 -18.24 -21.69
CA LYS A 560 8.25 -17.08 -22.59
C LYS A 560 7.05 -16.95 -23.53
N ARG A 561 6.55 -18.07 -24.10
CA ARG A 561 5.34 -18.06 -24.94
C ARG A 561 4.12 -17.64 -24.13
N TYR A 562 3.93 -18.21 -22.96
CA TYR A 562 2.80 -17.86 -22.08
C TYR A 562 2.79 -16.35 -21.75
N ILE A 563 3.92 -15.79 -21.35
CA ILE A 563 4.08 -14.36 -21.07
C ILE A 563 3.68 -13.51 -22.29
N LYS A 564 4.19 -13.87 -23.48
CA LYS A 564 3.88 -13.17 -24.72
C LYS A 564 2.39 -13.21 -25.04
N ASP A 565 1.75 -14.36 -24.88
CA ASP A 565 0.32 -14.55 -25.15
C ASP A 565 -0.56 -13.74 -24.19
N VAL A 566 -0.19 -13.68 -22.91
CA VAL A 566 -0.90 -12.87 -21.91
C VAL A 566 -0.74 -11.37 -22.21
N TYR A 567 0.47 -10.91 -22.54
CA TYR A 567 0.68 -9.51 -22.93
C TYR A 567 -0.09 -9.13 -24.20
N ALA A 568 -0.20 -10.03 -25.18
CA ALA A 568 -0.98 -9.81 -26.39
C ALA A 568 -2.48 -9.64 -26.12
N GLN A 569 -3.01 -10.25 -25.07
CA GLN A 569 -4.41 -10.07 -24.64
C GLN A 569 -4.66 -8.69 -23.98
N GLY A 570 -3.62 -8.03 -23.46
CA GLY A 570 -3.69 -6.71 -22.84
C GLY A 570 -4.71 -6.62 -21.71
N TYR A 571 -5.68 -5.71 -21.83
CA TYR A 571 -6.73 -5.53 -20.80
C TYR A 571 -7.70 -6.71 -20.66
N LYS A 572 -7.75 -7.62 -21.64
CA LYS A 572 -8.62 -8.81 -21.62
C LYS A 572 -8.05 -9.95 -20.79
N ALA A 573 -6.74 -9.95 -20.53
CA ALA A 573 -6.10 -10.96 -19.70
C ALA A 573 -6.68 -10.94 -18.28
N SER A 574 -6.92 -12.13 -17.70
CA SER A 574 -7.40 -12.26 -16.35
C SER A 574 -6.36 -11.77 -15.33
N ASN A 575 -6.79 -11.40 -14.12
CA ASN A 575 -5.85 -11.03 -13.06
C ASN A 575 -4.91 -12.20 -12.74
N ARG A 576 -5.43 -13.43 -12.67
CA ARG A 576 -4.63 -14.62 -12.45
C ARG A 576 -3.52 -14.79 -13.49
N ASP A 577 -3.82 -14.58 -14.79
CA ASP A 577 -2.80 -14.66 -15.83
C ASP A 577 -1.73 -13.58 -15.67
N LYS A 578 -2.12 -12.35 -15.27
CA LYS A 578 -1.19 -11.25 -14.99
C LYS A 578 -0.30 -11.55 -13.79
N ASP A 579 -0.87 -12.10 -12.73
CA ASP A 579 -0.12 -12.52 -11.53
C ASP A 579 0.85 -13.66 -11.88
N THR A 580 0.41 -14.62 -12.72
CA THR A 580 1.26 -15.70 -13.26
C THR A 580 2.44 -15.13 -14.06
N VAL A 581 2.21 -14.16 -14.94
CA VAL A 581 3.30 -13.51 -15.72
C VAL A 581 4.33 -12.91 -14.77
N THR A 582 3.89 -12.23 -13.71
CA THR A 582 4.78 -11.52 -12.78
C THR A 582 5.80 -12.45 -12.11
N TYR A 583 5.39 -13.63 -11.66
CA TYR A 583 6.37 -14.56 -11.07
C TYR A 583 7.15 -15.34 -12.13
N LEU A 584 6.57 -15.65 -13.31
CA LEU A 584 7.29 -16.33 -14.38
C LEU A 584 8.43 -15.49 -14.96
N GLU A 585 8.27 -14.18 -15.07
CA GLU A 585 9.36 -13.26 -15.44
C GLU A 585 10.55 -13.39 -14.47
N LEU A 586 10.27 -13.48 -13.16
CA LEU A 586 11.31 -13.68 -12.14
C LEU A 586 11.92 -15.08 -12.15
N VAL A 587 11.14 -16.12 -12.43
CA VAL A 587 11.68 -17.49 -12.60
C VAL A 587 12.63 -17.53 -13.79
N ILE A 588 12.27 -16.93 -14.93
CA ILE A 588 13.15 -16.85 -16.11
C ILE A 588 14.45 -16.09 -15.76
N GLU A 589 14.35 -14.97 -15.06
CA GLU A 589 15.53 -14.22 -14.61
C GLU A 589 16.41 -15.06 -13.69
N MET A 590 15.83 -15.74 -12.70
CA MET A 590 16.54 -16.61 -11.77
C MET A 590 17.31 -17.73 -12.50
N LEU A 591 16.65 -18.42 -13.44
CA LEU A 591 17.26 -19.47 -14.24
C LEU A 591 18.36 -18.94 -15.16
N ALA A 592 18.15 -17.77 -15.78
CA ALA A 592 19.16 -17.12 -16.62
C ALA A 592 20.42 -16.70 -15.84
N ARG A 593 20.27 -16.37 -14.56
CA ARG A 593 21.39 -16.09 -13.64
C ARG A 593 22.11 -17.35 -13.17
N GLY A 594 21.68 -18.54 -13.60
CA GLY A 594 22.33 -19.83 -13.29
C GLY A 594 21.82 -20.48 -12.00
N PHE A 595 20.75 -19.99 -11.39
CA PHE A 595 20.12 -20.66 -10.25
C PHE A 595 19.09 -21.69 -10.71
N GLU A 596 18.92 -22.76 -9.95
CA GLU A 596 18.00 -23.84 -10.26
C GLU A 596 16.69 -23.72 -9.47
N MET A 597 15.57 -24.07 -10.11
CA MET A 597 14.32 -24.37 -9.41
C MET A 597 14.25 -25.89 -9.23
N GLU A 598 14.46 -26.36 -8.00
CA GLU A 598 14.40 -27.79 -7.67
C GLU A 598 12.96 -28.32 -7.80
N ARG A 599 12.81 -29.63 -7.82
CA ARG A 599 11.49 -30.24 -7.74
C ARG A 599 10.95 -30.22 -6.31
N ILE A 600 9.63 -30.23 -6.19
CA ILE A 600 8.97 -30.46 -4.91
C ILE A 600 9.32 -31.88 -4.42
N ASP A 601 9.65 -31.98 -3.15
CA ASP A 601 10.02 -33.22 -2.48
C ASP A 601 9.16 -33.40 -1.23
N LEU A 602 8.51 -34.55 -1.08
CA LEU A 602 7.57 -34.86 0.01
C LEU A 602 8.17 -34.60 1.40
N TYR A 603 9.44 -34.90 1.60
CA TYR A 603 10.10 -34.84 2.91
C TYR A 603 10.90 -33.54 3.13
N LYS A 604 11.44 -32.94 2.05
CA LYS A 604 12.34 -31.80 2.14
C LYS A 604 11.65 -30.44 1.90
N SER A 605 10.55 -30.44 1.12
CA SER A 605 9.84 -29.20 0.85
C SER A 605 9.10 -28.68 2.08
N HIS A 606 9.25 -27.38 2.33
CA HIS A 606 8.45 -26.70 3.36
C HIS A 606 6.96 -26.68 2.93
N PRO A 607 5.97 -26.69 3.83
CA PRO A 607 4.58 -26.62 3.41
C PRO A 607 4.24 -25.39 2.58
N THR A 608 4.74 -24.19 2.93
CA THR A 608 4.30 -22.91 2.36
C THR A 608 5.42 -21.96 1.93
N ARG A 609 6.68 -22.16 2.34
CA ARG A 609 7.79 -21.26 2.07
C ARG A 609 8.79 -21.87 1.10
N PHE A 610 9.29 -21.08 0.16
CA PHE A 610 10.46 -21.44 -0.65
C PHE A 610 11.69 -21.53 0.25
N THR A 611 12.49 -22.58 0.06
CA THR A 611 13.73 -22.77 0.82
C THR A 611 14.94 -22.61 -0.07
N VAL A 612 15.97 -21.92 0.46
CA VAL A 612 17.24 -21.74 -0.23
C VAL A 612 18.04 -23.04 -0.20
N THR A 613 18.61 -23.43 -1.36
CA THR A 613 19.49 -24.58 -1.50
C THR A 613 20.85 -24.17 -2.05
N GLU A 614 21.79 -25.09 -2.12
CA GLU A 614 23.12 -24.78 -2.69
C GLU A 614 23.07 -24.29 -4.12
N LYS A 615 22.15 -24.83 -4.94
CA LYS A 615 22.04 -24.52 -6.36
C LYS A 615 20.97 -23.48 -6.71
N GLY A 616 20.03 -23.24 -5.81
CA GLY A 616 18.92 -22.32 -6.09
C GLY A 616 17.81 -22.41 -5.05
N LEU A 617 16.61 -22.81 -5.45
CA LEU A 617 15.43 -22.86 -4.58
C LEU A 617 14.72 -24.19 -4.66
N ARG A 618 14.17 -24.64 -3.53
CA ARG A 618 13.16 -25.70 -3.45
C ARG A 618 11.80 -25.11 -3.17
N PRO A 619 10.80 -25.37 -4.06
CA PRO A 619 9.45 -24.89 -3.87
C PRO A 619 8.76 -25.58 -2.69
N PRO A 620 7.78 -24.92 -2.06
CA PRO A 620 6.93 -25.52 -1.04
C PRO A 620 5.93 -26.51 -1.64
N LEU A 621 5.34 -27.35 -0.79
CA LEU A 621 4.27 -28.27 -1.20
C LEU A 621 3.06 -27.52 -1.81
N ALA A 622 2.72 -26.36 -1.24
CA ALA A 622 1.62 -25.52 -1.72
C ALA A 622 1.87 -24.86 -3.10
N ALA A 623 3.10 -24.88 -3.61
CA ALA A 623 3.43 -24.37 -4.95
C ALA A 623 3.03 -25.34 -6.08
N LEU A 624 2.46 -26.49 -5.78
CA LEU A 624 1.91 -27.40 -6.77
C LEU A 624 0.41 -27.14 -6.95
N GLY A 625 -0.01 -26.88 -8.19
CA GLY A 625 -1.40 -26.56 -8.50
C GLY A 625 -2.37 -27.61 -7.96
N GLY A 626 -3.38 -27.15 -7.21
CA GLY A 626 -4.37 -28.01 -6.55
C GLY A 626 -4.03 -28.46 -5.11
N ILE A 627 -2.85 -28.10 -4.58
CA ILE A 627 -2.51 -28.32 -3.18
C ILE A 627 -2.66 -27.01 -2.39
N GLY A 628 -3.73 -26.90 -1.62
CA GLY A 628 -3.94 -25.74 -0.75
C GLY A 628 -3.04 -25.74 0.48
N VAL A 629 -2.87 -24.58 1.10
CA VAL A 629 -2.04 -24.38 2.31
C VAL A 629 -2.37 -25.37 3.42
N THR A 630 -3.66 -25.61 3.69
CA THR A 630 -4.11 -26.54 4.72
C THR A 630 -3.65 -27.96 4.43
N ALA A 631 -3.76 -28.44 3.18
CA ALA A 631 -3.30 -29.76 2.79
C ALA A 631 -1.78 -29.88 2.90
N ALA A 632 -1.04 -28.86 2.47
CA ALA A 632 0.41 -28.81 2.58
C ALA A 632 0.89 -28.87 4.04
N GLN A 633 0.22 -28.16 4.94
CA GLN A 633 0.50 -28.19 6.38
C GLN A 633 0.19 -29.57 6.98
N SER A 634 -0.97 -30.15 6.64
CA SER A 634 -1.34 -31.49 7.11
C SER A 634 -0.34 -32.58 6.66
N ILE A 635 0.20 -32.48 5.44
CA ILE A 635 1.27 -33.37 4.95
C ILE A 635 2.55 -33.17 5.78
N SER A 636 2.92 -31.91 6.03
CA SER A 636 4.11 -31.57 6.82
C SER A 636 4.00 -32.11 8.25
N GLU A 637 2.87 -31.94 8.90
CA GLU A 637 2.62 -32.47 10.25
C GLU A 637 2.65 -34.00 10.26
N ALA A 638 2.01 -34.66 9.28
CA ALA A 638 1.95 -36.13 9.21
C ALA A 638 3.32 -36.76 8.97
N ARG A 639 4.24 -36.11 8.22
CA ARG A 639 5.59 -36.66 7.99
C ARG A 639 6.51 -36.55 9.21
N GLU A 640 6.23 -35.66 10.15
CA GLU A 640 6.98 -35.45 11.38
C GLU A 640 6.57 -36.44 12.48
N ILE A 641 5.39 -37.08 12.36
CA ILE A 641 4.82 -37.98 13.34
C ILE A 641 5.01 -39.44 12.90
N GLY A 642 5.84 -40.17 13.61
CA GLY A 642 6.04 -41.60 13.40
C GLY A 642 7.13 -41.95 12.36
N HIS A 643 6.89 -42.97 11.55
CA HIS A 643 7.81 -43.47 10.51
C HIS A 643 7.56 -42.75 9.16
N PRO A 644 8.50 -42.78 8.20
CA PRO A 644 8.25 -42.37 6.82
C PRO A 644 7.01 -43.07 6.25
N PHE A 645 6.35 -42.40 5.30
CA PHE A 645 5.18 -42.98 4.63
C PHE A 645 5.58 -44.25 3.91
N ILE A 646 4.77 -45.30 4.06
CA ILE A 646 5.02 -46.61 3.45
C ILE A 646 4.34 -46.75 2.09
N SER A 647 3.28 -45.98 1.86
CA SER A 647 2.55 -45.95 0.59
C SER A 647 1.85 -44.60 0.36
N GLN A 648 1.34 -44.37 -0.85
CA GLN A 648 0.49 -43.27 -1.18
C GLN A 648 -0.84 -43.27 -0.41
N GLU A 649 -1.35 -44.45 -0.11
CA GLU A 649 -2.54 -44.64 0.72
C GLU A 649 -2.26 -44.27 2.18
N ASP A 650 -1.13 -44.68 2.75
CA ASP A 650 -0.68 -44.25 4.09
C ASP A 650 -0.53 -42.70 4.17
N LEU A 651 0.09 -42.12 3.18
CA LEU A 651 0.15 -40.63 3.06
C LEU A 651 -1.24 -40.01 3.09
N ARG A 652 -2.17 -40.51 2.28
CA ARG A 652 -3.54 -39.98 2.19
C ARG A 652 -4.28 -40.05 3.52
N VAL A 653 -4.15 -41.18 4.20
CA VAL A 653 -4.84 -41.45 5.49
C VAL A 653 -4.23 -40.60 6.60
N ARG A 654 -2.91 -40.62 6.77
CA ARG A 654 -2.23 -39.92 7.86
C ARG A 654 -2.28 -38.40 7.71
N ALA A 655 -2.09 -37.89 6.50
CA ALA A 655 -2.18 -36.45 6.22
C ALA A 655 -3.63 -35.97 6.05
N LYS A 656 -4.62 -36.85 6.03
CA LYS A 656 -6.06 -36.54 5.84
C LYS A 656 -6.31 -35.69 4.58
N VAL A 657 -5.62 -36.02 3.49
CA VAL A 657 -5.73 -35.30 2.21
C VAL A 657 -6.56 -36.11 1.20
N GLY A 658 -7.10 -35.42 0.21
CA GLY A 658 -7.86 -36.04 -0.86
C GLY A 658 -6.97 -36.83 -1.85
N LYS A 659 -7.58 -37.77 -2.58
CA LYS A 659 -6.91 -38.58 -3.62
C LYS A 659 -6.24 -37.70 -4.67
N ALA A 660 -6.90 -36.63 -5.11
CA ALA A 660 -6.38 -35.67 -6.10
C ALA A 660 -5.05 -34.99 -5.66
N VAL A 661 -4.84 -34.77 -4.37
CA VAL A 661 -3.60 -34.20 -3.83
C VAL A 661 -2.45 -35.19 -3.98
N VAL A 662 -2.71 -36.48 -3.65
CA VAL A 662 -1.69 -37.54 -3.78
C VAL A 662 -1.34 -37.81 -5.23
N GLU A 663 -2.33 -37.86 -6.13
CA GLU A 663 -2.16 -37.99 -7.58
C GLU A 663 -1.30 -36.84 -8.13
N LYS A 664 -1.57 -35.61 -7.72
CA LYS A 664 -0.78 -34.44 -8.12
C LYS A 664 0.68 -34.51 -7.68
N LEU A 665 0.94 -34.94 -6.45
CA LEU A 665 2.30 -35.17 -5.95
C LEU A 665 3.02 -36.29 -6.73
N ALA A 666 2.31 -37.34 -7.07
CA ALA A 666 2.84 -38.46 -7.87
C ALA A 666 3.18 -38.01 -9.31
N GLU A 667 2.27 -37.30 -9.97
CA GLU A 667 2.47 -36.73 -11.32
C GLU A 667 3.70 -35.81 -11.38
N HIS A 668 3.92 -35.02 -10.34
CA HIS A 668 5.09 -34.14 -10.21
C HIS A 668 6.38 -34.90 -9.92
N GLY A 669 6.28 -36.15 -9.51
CA GLY A 669 7.43 -36.99 -9.05
C GLY A 669 7.89 -36.67 -7.63
N ALA A 670 7.05 -36.01 -6.82
CA ALA A 670 7.38 -35.61 -5.45
C ALA A 670 7.39 -36.79 -4.47
N LEU A 671 6.79 -37.91 -4.83
CA LEU A 671 6.65 -39.10 -3.98
C LEU A 671 7.80 -40.10 -4.15
N GLY A 672 8.69 -39.93 -5.14
CA GLY A 672 9.75 -40.87 -5.44
C GLY A 672 9.19 -42.25 -5.80
N ASP A 673 9.73 -43.30 -5.16
CA ASP A 673 9.32 -44.69 -5.39
C ASP A 673 8.24 -45.18 -4.42
N LEU A 674 7.45 -44.28 -3.82
CA LEU A 674 6.43 -44.65 -2.86
C LEU A 674 5.30 -45.45 -3.53
N PRO A 675 5.04 -46.72 -3.11
CA PRO A 675 4.06 -47.59 -3.74
C PRO A 675 2.64 -47.05 -3.53
N GLU A 676 1.70 -47.43 -4.40
CA GLU A 676 0.32 -46.93 -4.34
C GLU A 676 -0.41 -47.40 -3.09
N THR A 677 -0.22 -48.67 -2.70
CA THR A 677 -0.92 -49.33 -1.57
C THR A 677 0.03 -49.98 -0.62
N ASP A 678 -0.43 -50.25 0.60
CA ASP A 678 0.29 -51.01 1.63
C ASP A 678 0.25 -52.55 1.37
N GLN A 679 -0.52 -52.99 0.39
CA GLN A 679 -0.65 -54.41 0.06
C GLN A 679 0.60 -54.86 -0.68
N ILE A 680 1.28 -55.84 -0.09
CA ILE A 680 2.33 -56.59 -0.78
C ILE A 680 1.64 -57.52 -1.78
N ASP A 681 1.82 -57.29 -3.06
CA ASP A 681 1.42 -58.25 -4.09
C ASP A 681 2.22 -59.53 -3.86
N LEU A 682 1.55 -60.57 -3.38
CA LEU A 682 2.11 -61.86 -3.12
C LEU A 682 2.23 -62.76 -4.39
N PHE A 683 2.15 -62.17 -5.58
CA PHE A 683 2.24 -62.92 -6.84
C PHE A 683 3.19 -62.25 -7.82
#